data_9e03ea16cf7f00f562744f91f2c26e35
#
_entry.id   9e03ea16cf7f00f562744f91f2c26e35
#
_cell.length_a   1.000
_cell.length_b   1.000
_cell.length_c   1.000
_cell.angle_alpha   90.00
_cell.angle_beta   90.00
_cell.angle_gamma   90.00
#
_symmetry.space_group_name_H-M   'P 1'
#
loop_
_entity.id
_entity.type
_entity.pdbx_description
1 polymer ?
#
loop_
_entity_poly.entity_id
_entity_poly.type
_entity_poly.pdbx_seq_one_letter_code
_entity_poly.pdbx_strand_id
1 'polypeptide(L)'
;MIEFQPGKYRRTIIRLWRFIGIGLGLFILYIVAVSFNFFWLFGGMPDLKTLENPKSELASELISEDGKSLGKYFFENRTQIDISQISPNLIDALVATEDARFVNHSGIDPRSLLRVFKGVVSGNSSSGGGSTLTQQVAKNLFNTRSEEFEGLLGKIPLVRIVIAKTKEWVLAVILERKYTKQEIMQMYLNTVSFGNNTYGIKVAAKTYFDKEAWDLNVTEAALLVGMLQNPTLFNPLRFPTNALNRRNTVLAQMNKYDYIPREDFERYREKPLGIDFTVEGHNTGLAPYFRESMRGYLKSWVKMYNEEHDMNYDLYTSGLRIYTTIDSRMQRYQEEALTEHMKEQQRLFDEHWKGRNPWTFDNGKEIPGFLTTAAKRSPHFISLKRDLGEAEAWKVMRKPYKMKVFTWNGEKEVMMSPLDSIAYYKRFLRAGMMSMDPRNGHVKAWVGGINFKYFKYDHVKQGSRQPGSTFKPFVYVSALDKNFLTPCDHVTDAPIYFGPSDGVPGGWSPKNSNNKYSYQSLSLRQALGKSVNTVSAYLIKMVKAKTVAEYAHKLGITSKLQEVPSLCLGISDVSVFEMVGAYSAFANGGHRTEPMTILRIEDRYGNVLQEFFQQQNQEISENMAYNMLYLMRGAVEDPGGTAGRLRQYGVTEGNEIAAKTGTTSNYSDGWFMGMTQHLVSGIWVGGEDRSIHFRTIALGQGGRIAMPAWGTFMQKVYKDPTLVQYRKEPFKKPENYVRDCGGVSTDSTDTYVPPSRSDDEGVLF
;
A
#
# COMPACT_ATOMS: atom_id res chain seq x y z
N MET A 1 -60.03 51.07 29.09
CA MET A 1 -59.04 52.06 28.63
C MET A 1 -57.98 52.21 29.72
N ILE A 2 -56.76 51.79 29.45
CA ILE A 2 -55.64 52.02 30.40
C ILE A 2 -55.21 53.46 30.20
N GLU A 3 -55.49 54.36 31.12
CA GLU A 3 -55.01 55.74 31.10
C GLU A 3 -53.50 55.79 31.27
N PHE A 4 -52.79 56.14 30.21
CA PHE A 4 -51.39 56.43 30.26
C PHE A 4 -51.12 57.75 30.94
N GLN A 5 -50.75 57.73 32.23
CA GLN A 5 -50.32 58.95 32.94
C GLN A 5 -48.88 59.28 32.50
N PRO A 6 -48.68 60.39 31.82
CA PRO A 6 -47.33 60.80 31.36
C PRO A 6 -46.41 61.04 32.56
N GLY A 7 -45.31 60.25 32.64
CA GLY A 7 -44.29 60.46 33.69
C GLY A 7 -44.23 59.42 34.80
N LYS A 8 -45.32 58.65 35.06
CA LYS A 8 -45.39 57.68 36.18
C LYS A 8 -44.32 56.58 36.13
N TYR A 9 -43.90 56.19 34.93
CA TYR A 9 -42.88 55.12 34.70
C TYR A 9 -41.52 55.67 34.21
N ARG A 10 -41.32 56.98 34.12
CA ARG A 10 -40.09 57.58 33.55
C ARG A 10 -38.83 57.12 34.27
N ARG A 11 -38.82 57.03 35.60
CA ARG A 11 -37.64 56.55 36.36
C ARG A 11 -37.37 55.07 36.12
N THR A 12 -38.40 54.24 36.00
CA THR A 12 -38.25 52.81 35.67
C THR A 12 -37.75 52.59 34.26
N ILE A 13 -38.27 53.34 33.28
CA ILE A 13 -37.80 53.29 31.89
C ILE A 13 -36.33 53.72 31.79
N ILE A 14 -35.93 54.82 32.47
CA ILE A 14 -34.52 55.28 32.48
C ILE A 14 -33.62 54.26 33.16
N ARG A 15 -34.05 53.59 34.25
CA ARG A 15 -33.31 52.50 34.91
C ARG A 15 -33.15 51.32 33.92
N LEU A 16 -34.25 50.95 33.26
CA LEU A 16 -34.23 49.83 32.27
C LEU A 16 -33.28 50.12 31.13
N TRP A 17 -33.29 51.38 30.55
CA TRP A 17 -32.38 51.76 29.52
C TRP A 17 -30.92 51.86 30.01
N ARG A 18 -30.69 52.25 31.27
CA ARG A 18 -29.34 52.21 31.86
C ARG A 18 -28.86 50.77 32.03
N PHE A 19 -29.72 49.84 32.51
CA PHE A 19 -29.37 48.43 32.59
C PHE A 19 -29.09 47.84 31.23
N ILE A 20 -29.87 48.11 30.20
CA ILE A 20 -29.64 47.69 28.81
C ILE A 20 -28.33 48.27 28.30
N GLY A 21 -28.09 49.59 28.52
CA GLY A 21 -26.86 50.25 28.10
C GLY A 21 -25.57 49.69 28.77
N ILE A 22 -25.64 49.44 30.09
CA ILE A 22 -24.55 48.81 30.84
C ILE A 22 -24.34 47.36 30.36
N GLY A 23 -25.42 46.58 30.16
CA GLY A 23 -25.33 45.25 29.63
C GLY A 23 -24.71 45.16 28.24
N LEU A 24 -25.11 46.08 27.36
CA LEU A 24 -24.51 46.19 26.03
C LEU A 24 -23.04 46.60 26.09
N GLY A 25 -22.67 47.58 26.97
CA GLY A 25 -21.28 47.96 27.20
C GLY A 25 -20.41 46.84 27.71
N LEU A 26 -20.90 46.05 28.66
CA LEU A 26 -20.20 44.88 29.18
C LEU A 26 -20.05 43.76 28.10
N PHE A 27 -21.08 43.57 27.27
CA PHE A 27 -21.04 42.64 26.16
C PHE A 27 -19.99 43.05 25.11
N ILE A 28 -19.93 44.31 24.75
CA ILE A 28 -18.88 44.83 23.82
C ILE A 28 -17.49 44.66 24.46
N LEU A 29 -17.34 45.03 25.73
CA LEU A 29 -16.09 44.83 26.46
C LEU A 29 -15.64 43.36 26.48
N TYR A 30 -16.56 42.43 26.67
CA TYR A 30 -16.34 41.00 26.61
C TYR A 30 -15.83 40.55 25.23
N ILE A 31 -16.47 41.02 24.11
CA ILE A 31 -16.03 40.70 22.77
C ILE A 31 -14.61 41.20 22.53
N VAL A 32 -14.31 42.43 22.96
CA VAL A 32 -12.96 43.03 22.84
C VAL A 32 -11.96 42.22 23.67
N ALA A 33 -12.31 41.84 24.90
CA ALA A 33 -11.44 41.06 25.78
C ALA A 33 -11.11 39.66 25.17
N VAL A 34 -12.10 39.00 24.55
CA VAL A 34 -11.89 37.74 23.83
C VAL A 34 -11.03 37.93 22.59
N SER A 35 -11.28 39.01 21.81
CA SER A 35 -10.55 39.27 20.56
C SER A 35 -9.07 39.58 20.78
N PHE A 36 -8.71 40.26 21.88
CA PHE A 36 -7.33 40.60 22.24
C PHE A 36 -6.72 39.66 23.30
N ASN A 37 -7.42 38.56 23.68
CA ASN A 37 -6.98 37.62 24.67
C ASN A 37 -6.50 38.28 25.98
N PHE A 38 -7.31 39.16 26.54
CA PHE A 38 -6.94 40.00 27.68
C PHE A 38 -6.50 39.15 28.86
N PHE A 39 -5.29 39.39 29.40
CA PHE A 39 -4.68 38.61 30.49
C PHE A 39 -4.56 37.11 30.22
N TRP A 40 -4.45 36.66 28.96
CA TRP A 40 -4.40 35.25 28.56
C TRP A 40 -5.60 34.38 29.04
N LEU A 41 -6.69 35.05 29.42
CA LEU A 41 -7.88 34.38 29.97
C LEU A 41 -8.66 33.59 28.91
N PHE A 42 -8.69 34.08 27.67
CA PHE A 42 -9.58 33.59 26.62
C PHE A 42 -8.88 32.70 25.56
N GLY A 43 -7.55 32.63 25.58
CA GLY A 43 -6.74 31.98 24.54
C GLY A 43 -6.62 32.84 23.27
N GLY A 44 -5.57 32.62 22.47
CA GLY A 44 -5.29 33.39 21.27
C GLY A 44 -6.42 33.34 20.22
N MET A 45 -6.48 34.38 19.37
CA MET A 45 -7.24 34.29 18.12
C MET A 45 -6.38 33.63 17.06
N PRO A 46 -6.94 32.81 16.18
CA PRO A 46 -6.21 32.26 15.03
C PRO A 46 -5.64 33.36 14.15
N ASP A 47 -4.41 33.18 13.63
CA ASP A 47 -3.77 34.14 12.74
C ASP A 47 -4.50 34.19 11.38
N LEU A 48 -4.93 35.36 10.99
CA LEU A 48 -5.64 35.61 9.74
C LEU A 48 -4.73 35.53 8.50
N LYS A 49 -3.40 35.58 8.68
CA LYS A 49 -2.45 35.32 7.59
C LYS A 49 -2.58 33.89 7.05
N THR A 50 -3.07 32.95 7.88
CA THR A 50 -3.47 31.62 7.42
C THR A 50 -4.66 31.62 6.45
N LEU A 51 -5.42 32.73 6.35
CA LEU A 51 -6.49 32.91 5.35
C LEU A 51 -5.99 33.45 4.02
N GLU A 52 -4.96 34.29 4.04
CA GLU A 52 -4.34 34.84 2.80
C GLU A 52 -3.55 33.74 2.06
N ASN A 53 -3.06 32.77 2.79
CA ASN A 53 -2.61 31.47 2.32
C ASN A 53 -3.29 30.43 3.20
N PRO A 54 -4.51 29.99 2.91
CA PRO A 54 -5.02 28.82 3.58
C PRO A 54 -3.98 27.75 3.31
N LYS A 55 -3.31 27.25 4.35
CA LYS A 55 -2.57 26.00 4.25
C LYS A 55 -3.61 24.95 3.86
N SER A 56 -3.96 24.96 2.58
CA SER A 56 -4.78 23.91 2.02
C SER A 56 -3.93 22.66 2.23
N GLU A 57 -4.33 21.84 3.17
CA GLU A 57 -3.74 20.54 3.39
C GLU A 57 -3.91 19.77 2.10
N LEU A 58 -2.93 19.88 1.21
CA LEU A 58 -2.91 19.20 -0.06
C LEU A 58 -2.28 17.84 0.14
N ALA A 59 -3.00 16.81 -0.24
CA ALA A 59 -2.49 15.46 -0.27
C ALA A 59 -1.24 15.37 -1.14
N SER A 60 -0.18 14.75 -0.64
CA SER A 60 0.97 14.44 -1.48
C SER A 60 0.66 13.29 -2.44
N GLU A 61 1.17 13.38 -3.67
CA GLU A 61 0.82 12.47 -4.74
C GLU A 61 2.04 11.67 -5.23
N LEU A 62 1.86 10.35 -5.39
CA LEU A 62 2.82 9.50 -6.07
C LEU A 62 2.46 9.44 -7.56
N ILE A 63 3.43 9.77 -8.40
CA ILE A 63 3.29 9.86 -9.84
C ILE A 63 4.21 8.79 -10.46
N SER A 64 3.65 8.00 -11.37
CA SER A 64 4.42 7.04 -12.17
C SER A 64 5.34 7.73 -13.15
N GLU A 65 6.33 7.01 -13.70
CA GLU A 65 7.25 7.53 -14.71
C GLU A 65 6.52 8.01 -15.99
N ASP A 66 5.42 7.36 -16.34
CA ASP A 66 4.54 7.76 -17.45
C ASP A 66 3.49 8.83 -17.08
N GLY A 67 3.65 9.49 -15.94
CA GLY A 67 2.88 10.66 -15.51
C GLY A 67 1.47 10.37 -14.98
N LYS A 68 1.16 9.12 -14.61
CA LYS A 68 -0.13 8.74 -14.03
C LYS A 68 -0.07 8.76 -12.51
N SER A 69 -1.18 9.15 -11.87
CA SER A 69 -1.31 9.04 -10.42
C SER A 69 -1.35 7.57 -9.99
N LEU A 70 -0.44 7.18 -9.10
CA LEU A 70 -0.47 5.88 -8.43
C LEU A 70 -1.35 5.93 -7.19
N GLY A 71 -1.50 7.11 -6.58
CA GLY A 71 -2.31 7.37 -5.39
C GLY A 71 -1.77 8.52 -4.56
N LYS A 72 -2.46 8.84 -3.48
CA LYS A 72 -2.19 10.00 -2.64
C LYS A 72 -1.96 9.61 -1.19
N TYR A 73 -1.13 10.41 -0.48
CA TYR A 73 -0.99 10.37 0.97
C TYR A 73 -1.77 11.53 1.57
N PHE A 74 -2.73 11.24 2.43
CA PHE A 74 -3.56 12.21 3.10
C PHE A 74 -3.98 11.71 4.49
N PHE A 75 -4.11 12.60 5.45
CA PHE A 75 -4.82 12.28 6.70
C PHE A 75 -6.31 12.30 6.47
N GLU A 76 -6.77 13.30 5.69
CA GLU A 76 -8.15 13.52 5.30
C GLU A 76 -8.20 13.65 3.79
N ASN A 77 -9.03 12.86 3.12
CA ASN A 77 -9.15 12.94 1.66
C ASN A 77 -9.83 14.26 1.30
N ARG A 78 -9.05 15.26 0.90
CA ARG A 78 -9.52 16.59 0.48
C ARG A 78 -9.01 16.90 -0.92
N THR A 79 -9.93 17.25 -1.81
CA THR A 79 -9.61 17.78 -3.13
C THR A 79 -10.42 19.05 -3.31
N GLN A 80 -9.78 20.19 -3.47
CA GLN A 80 -10.46 21.47 -3.68
C GLN A 80 -11.01 21.55 -5.10
N ILE A 81 -12.20 22.14 -5.21
CA ILE A 81 -12.82 22.49 -6.49
C ILE A 81 -13.37 23.91 -6.43
N ASP A 82 -13.47 24.52 -7.60
CA ASP A 82 -14.09 25.82 -7.76
C ASP A 82 -15.62 25.72 -7.61
N ILE A 83 -16.26 26.82 -7.18
CA ILE A 83 -17.72 26.89 -6.99
C ILE A 83 -18.46 26.57 -8.31
N SER A 84 -17.90 26.93 -9.46
CA SER A 84 -18.43 26.66 -10.79
C SER A 84 -18.48 25.17 -11.14
N GLN A 85 -17.72 24.34 -10.42
CA GLN A 85 -17.66 22.90 -10.56
C GLN A 85 -18.60 22.16 -9.57
N ILE A 86 -19.52 22.87 -8.93
CA ILE A 86 -20.44 22.33 -7.94
C ILE A 86 -21.86 22.42 -8.49
N SER A 87 -22.65 21.35 -8.34
CA SER A 87 -24.05 21.31 -8.78
C SER A 87 -24.86 22.42 -8.12
N PRO A 88 -25.65 23.21 -8.87
CA PRO A 88 -26.60 24.16 -8.33
C PRO A 88 -27.58 23.52 -7.33
N ASN A 89 -28.00 22.27 -7.56
CA ASN A 89 -28.87 21.53 -6.65
C ASN A 89 -28.27 21.41 -5.24
N LEU A 90 -26.94 21.29 -5.14
CA LEU A 90 -26.27 21.18 -3.83
C LEU A 90 -26.22 22.53 -3.12
N ILE A 91 -25.97 23.60 -3.87
CA ILE A 91 -25.96 24.98 -3.34
C ILE A 91 -27.34 25.33 -2.79
N ASP A 92 -28.38 25.05 -3.53
CA ASP A 92 -29.79 25.28 -3.15
C ASP A 92 -30.18 24.47 -1.90
N ALA A 93 -29.83 23.17 -1.89
CA ALA A 93 -30.06 22.31 -0.72
C ALA A 93 -29.36 22.82 0.55
N LEU A 94 -28.10 23.26 0.39
CA LEU A 94 -27.28 23.77 1.49
C LEU A 94 -27.87 25.07 2.05
N VAL A 95 -28.16 26.05 1.18
CA VAL A 95 -28.75 27.33 1.58
C VAL A 95 -30.10 27.12 2.23
N ALA A 96 -31.00 26.33 1.62
CA ALA A 96 -32.33 26.07 2.15
C ALA A 96 -32.30 25.41 3.54
N THR A 97 -31.25 24.62 3.84
CA THR A 97 -31.21 23.80 5.07
C THR A 97 -30.40 24.45 6.19
N GLU A 98 -29.20 24.94 5.88
CA GLU A 98 -28.24 25.43 6.87
C GLU A 98 -28.40 26.94 7.14
N ASP A 99 -28.66 27.75 6.10
CA ASP A 99 -28.70 29.20 6.22
C ASP A 99 -29.54 29.85 5.13
N ALA A 100 -30.87 29.74 5.25
CA ALA A 100 -31.82 30.24 4.25
C ALA A 100 -31.73 31.76 3.96
N ARG A 101 -31.03 32.51 4.78
CA ARG A 101 -30.80 33.96 4.64
C ARG A 101 -29.33 34.30 4.44
N PHE A 102 -28.53 33.36 4.00
CA PHE A 102 -27.09 33.49 3.84
C PHE A 102 -26.67 34.76 3.11
N VAL A 103 -27.39 35.15 2.05
CA VAL A 103 -27.10 36.34 1.27
C VAL A 103 -27.51 37.67 1.94
N ASN A 104 -28.32 37.60 3.04
CA ASN A 104 -28.95 38.75 3.68
C ASN A 104 -28.29 39.20 4.99
N HIS A 105 -27.18 38.60 5.39
CA HIS A 105 -26.47 38.97 6.63
C HIS A 105 -24.95 38.93 6.42
N SER A 106 -24.19 39.56 7.32
CA SER A 106 -22.72 39.63 7.28
C SER A 106 -22.08 38.81 8.38
N GLY A 107 -22.24 37.46 8.30
CA GLY A 107 -21.64 36.47 9.20
C GLY A 107 -22.46 36.12 10.45
N ILE A 108 -23.33 37.04 10.89
CA ILE A 108 -24.25 36.80 12.03
C ILE A 108 -25.67 37.10 11.58
N ASP A 109 -26.60 36.19 11.84
CA ASP A 109 -28.02 36.38 11.57
C ASP A 109 -28.78 36.68 12.88
N PRO A 110 -29.13 37.96 13.19
CA PRO A 110 -29.80 38.34 14.43
C PRO A 110 -31.18 37.69 14.57
N ARG A 111 -31.90 37.48 13.46
CA ARG A 111 -33.24 36.86 13.48
C ARG A 111 -33.16 35.37 13.87
N SER A 112 -32.16 34.66 13.40
CA SER A 112 -31.92 33.26 13.82
C SER A 112 -31.52 33.18 15.28
N LEU A 113 -30.67 34.09 15.77
CA LEU A 113 -30.35 34.15 17.21
C LEU A 113 -31.57 34.42 18.09
N LEU A 114 -32.45 35.36 17.71
CA LEU A 114 -33.69 35.64 18.42
C LEU A 114 -34.65 34.44 18.43
N ARG A 115 -34.73 33.69 17.31
CA ARG A 115 -35.53 32.47 17.22
C ARG A 115 -35.04 31.40 18.17
N VAL A 116 -33.72 31.16 18.21
CA VAL A 116 -33.09 30.17 19.12
C VAL A 116 -33.30 30.59 20.57
N PHE A 117 -33.08 31.87 20.93
CA PHE A 117 -33.31 32.39 22.25
C PHE A 117 -34.77 32.18 22.71
N LYS A 118 -35.72 32.48 21.82
CA LYS A 118 -37.15 32.27 22.07
C LYS A 118 -37.49 30.78 22.29
N GLY A 119 -36.85 29.88 21.52
CA GLY A 119 -36.99 28.44 21.66
C GLY A 119 -36.44 27.93 22.98
N VAL A 120 -35.27 28.38 23.41
CA VAL A 120 -34.66 28.01 24.71
C VAL A 120 -35.54 28.46 25.85
N VAL A 121 -36.05 29.72 25.82
CA VAL A 121 -36.92 30.26 26.86
C VAL A 121 -38.27 29.55 26.91
N SER A 122 -38.79 29.09 25.76
CA SER A 122 -40.07 28.36 25.69
C SER A 122 -39.94 26.84 25.89
N GLY A 123 -38.75 26.32 26.18
CA GLY A 123 -38.49 24.89 26.36
C GLY A 123 -38.65 24.05 25.08
N ASN A 124 -38.71 24.67 23.89
CA ASN A 124 -38.89 24.00 22.63
C ASN A 124 -37.55 23.69 21.96
N SER A 125 -37.09 22.46 22.14
CA SER A 125 -35.79 21.97 21.57
C SER A 125 -35.76 21.88 20.04
N SER A 126 -36.90 22.06 19.36
CA SER A 126 -37.00 21.93 17.88
C SER A 126 -36.74 23.24 17.11
N SER A 127 -36.25 24.30 17.77
CA SER A 127 -36.10 25.65 17.20
C SER A 127 -35.02 25.80 16.11
N GLY A 128 -34.33 24.72 15.71
CA GLY A 128 -33.30 24.70 14.67
C GLY A 128 -31.96 25.31 15.11
N GLY A 129 -30.93 25.19 14.31
CA GLY A 129 -29.61 25.77 14.57
C GLY A 129 -29.57 27.29 14.42
N GLY A 130 -28.74 27.95 15.23
CA GLY A 130 -28.56 29.42 15.18
C GLY A 130 -27.23 29.85 14.58
N SER A 131 -26.40 28.92 14.07
CA SER A 131 -25.11 29.19 13.47
C SER A 131 -25.27 29.41 11.97
N THR A 132 -24.62 30.44 11.43
CA THR A 132 -24.56 30.69 9.99
C THR A 132 -23.53 29.84 9.30
N LEU A 133 -23.61 29.69 7.97
CA LEU A 133 -22.59 29.02 7.16
C LEU A 133 -21.20 29.60 7.40
N THR A 134 -21.07 30.93 7.46
CA THR A 134 -19.80 31.61 7.72
C THR A 134 -19.20 31.27 9.07
N GLN A 135 -20.04 31.12 10.11
CA GLN A 135 -19.58 30.65 11.43
C GLN A 135 -19.12 29.19 11.41
N GLN A 136 -19.76 28.34 10.59
CA GLN A 136 -19.33 26.98 10.40
C GLN A 136 -17.99 26.90 9.63
N VAL A 137 -17.79 27.77 8.63
CA VAL A 137 -16.49 27.95 7.95
C VAL A 137 -15.42 28.35 8.96
N ALA A 138 -15.67 29.37 9.77
CA ALA A 138 -14.73 29.82 10.80
C ALA A 138 -14.35 28.70 11.77
N LYS A 139 -15.33 27.93 12.22
CA LYS A 139 -15.10 26.74 13.07
C LYS A 139 -14.23 25.69 12.41
N ASN A 140 -14.50 25.35 11.14
CA ASN A 140 -13.83 24.25 10.42
C ASN A 140 -12.42 24.63 9.97
N LEU A 141 -12.22 25.84 9.45
CA LEU A 141 -10.91 26.31 8.97
C LEU A 141 -9.91 26.54 10.10
N PHE A 142 -10.38 27.12 11.21
CA PHE A 142 -9.47 27.52 12.30
C PHE A 142 -9.46 26.56 13.47
N ASN A 143 -10.23 25.49 13.41
CA ASN A 143 -10.37 24.54 14.53
C ASN A 143 -10.53 25.26 15.89
N THR A 144 -11.39 26.27 15.95
CA THR A 144 -11.54 27.21 17.07
C THR A 144 -11.81 26.56 18.43
N ARG A 145 -12.03 25.24 18.46
CA ARG A 145 -12.28 24.43 19.63
C ARG A 145 -11.12 23.54 20.04
N SER A 146 -9.97 23.66 19.40
CA SER A 146 -8.75 22.94 19.77
C SER A 146 -8.16 23.48 21.08
N GLU A 147 -7.38 22.66 21.77
CA GLU A 147 -6.65 23.03 23.00
C GLU A 147 -5.67 24.18 22.79
N GLU A 148 -5.14 24.33 21.56
CA GLU A 148 -4.22 25.42 21.18
C GLU A 148 -4.83 26.81 21.40
N PHE A 149 -6.14 26.96 21.24
CA PHE A 149 -6.86 28.21 21.42
C PHE A 149 -7.57 28.31 22.78
N GLU A 150 -7.26 27.45 23.74
CA GLU A 150 -7.83 27.50 25.09
C GLU A 150 -7.03 28.43 25.98
N GLY A 151 -7.70 29.44 26.57
CA GLY A 151 -7.15 30.25 27.65
C GLY A 151 -7.47 29.65 29.02
N LEU A 152 -7.06 30.34 30.08
CA LEU A 152 -7.31 29.91 31.46
C LEU A 152 -8.80 29.61 31.76
N LEU A 153 -9.71 30.46 31.24
CA LEU A 153 -11.17 30.29 31.40
C LEU A 153 -11.73 29.16 30.51
N GLY A 154 -11.02 28.78 29.44
CA GLY A 154 -11.38 27.69 28.56
C GLY A 154 -11.32 26.29 29.21
N LYS A 155 -10.68 26.17 30.38
CA LYS A 155 -10.67 24.93 31.16
C LYS A 155 -12.02 24.60 31.80
N ILE A 156 -12.94 25.57 31.84
CA ILE A 156 -14.30 25.40 32.36
C ILE A 156 -15.23 25.03 31.19
N PRO A 157 -15.85 23.82 31.13
CA PRO A 157 -16.54 23.31 29.94
C PRO A 157 -17.59 24.23 29.34
N LEU A 158 -18.47 24.84 30.17
CA LEU A 158 -19.52 25.77 29.72
C LEU A 158 -18.93 27.10 29.20
N VAL A 159 -17.91 27.62 29.88
CA VAL A 159 -17.23 28.87 29.51
C VAL A 159 -16.46 28.69 28.21
N ARG A 160 -15.80 27.54 28.02
CA ARG A 160 -15.13 27.15 26.79
C ARG A 160 -16.05 27.29 25.57
N ILE A 161 -17.27 26.77 25.65
CA ILE A 161 -18.20 26.81 24.50
C ILE A 161 -18.58 28.25 24.17
N VAL A 162 -18.82 29.10 25.16
CA VAL A 162 -19.15 30.51 24.97
C VAL A 162 -18.01 31.28 24.35
N ILE A 163 -16.77 31.09 24.86
CA ILE A 163 -15.56 31.71 24.30
C ILE A 163 -15.33 31.27 22.84
N ALA A 164 -15.38 29.98 22.56
CA ALA A 164 -15.24 29.44 21.21
C ALA A 164 -16.29 30.02 20.26
N LYS A 165 -17.54 30.13 20.72
CA LYS A 165 -18.63 30.69 19.92
C LYS A 165 -18.45 32.19 19.65
N THR A 166 -17.92 32.94 20.62
CA THR A 166 -17.59 34.36 20.42
C THR A 166 -16.46 34.52 19.38
N LYS A 167 -15.43 33.67 19.43
CA LYS A 167 -14.39 33.64 18.40
C LYS A 167 -14.95 33.32 17.01
N GLU A 168 -15.83 32.33 16.90
CA GLU A 168 -16.55 31.99 15.67
C GLU A 168 -17.30 33.21 15.10
N TRP A 169 -17.97 34.03 15.95
CA TRP A 169 -18.65 35.26 15.50
C TRP A 169 -17.70 36.30 14.98
N VAL A 170 -16.62 36.59 15.71
CA VAL A 170 -15.62 37.56 15.30
C VAL A 170 -14.99 37.19 13.96
N LEU A 171 -14.59 35.92 13.85
CA LEU A 171 -13.99 35.39 12.60
C LEU A 171 -14.99 35.41 11.44
N ALA A 172 -16.27 35.08 11.68
CA ALA A 172 -17.30 35.13 10.65
C ALA A 172 -17.50 36.55 10.08
N VAL A 173 -17.51 37.58 10.95
CA VAL A 173 -17.59 38.99 10.49
C VAL A 173 -16.37 39.37 9.68
N ILE A 174 -15.18 38.93 10.05
CA ILE A 174 -13.95 39.21 9.33
C ILE A 174 -13.94 38.49 7.96
N LEU A 175 -14.38 37.23 7.91
CA LEU A 175 -14.51 36.47 6.65
C LEU A 175 -15.45 37.20 5.68
N GLU A 176 -16.62 37.63 6.12
CA GLU A 176 -17.59 38.37 5.28
C GLU A 176 -17.12 39.74 4.78
N ARG A 177 -16.10 40.34 5.45
CA ARG A 177 -15.47 41.58 5.00
C ARG A 177 -14.39 41.31 3.95
N LYS A 178 -13.75 40.15 3.95
CA LYS A 178 -12.62 39.79 3.08
C LYS A 178 -13.04 39.00 1.86
N TYR A 179 -14.09 38.19 1.95
CA TYR A 179 -14.48 37.22 0.93
C TYR A 179 -15.95 37.40 0.51
N THR A 180 -16.22 37.07 -0.73
CA THR A 180 -17.59 37.03 -1.27
C THR A 180 -18.37 35.85 -0.73
N LYS A 181 -19.68 35.91 -0.85
CA LYS A 181 -20.57 34.79 -0.46
C LYS A 181 -20.25 33.49 -1.19
N GLN A 182 -19.86 33.57 -2.45
CA GLN A 182 -19.47 32.44 -3.26
C GLN A 182 -18.17 31.82 -2.76
N GLU A 183 -17.16 32.60 -2.47
CA GLU A 183 -15.89 32.13 -1.90
C GLU A 183 -16.07 31.49 -0.51
N ILE A 184 -16.93 32.07 0.34
CA ILE A 184 -17.25 31.48 1.67
C ILE A 184 -17.93 30.12 1.50
N MET A 185 -18.86 29.99 0.55
CA MET A 185 -19.54 28.73 0.24
C MET A 185 -18.58 27.69 -0.31
N GLN A 186 -17.68 28.10 -1.21
CA GLN A 186 -16.62 27.25 -1.75
C GLN A 186 -15.71 26.72 -0.62
N MET A 187 -15.26 27.61 0.29
CA MET A 187 -14.47 27.22 1.46
C MET A 187 -15.23 26.20 2.32
N TYR A 188 -16.52 26.41 2.57
CA TYR A 188 -17.34 25.49 3.34
C TYR A 188 -17.38 24.10 2.70
N LEU A 189 -17.79 24.04 1.44
CA LEU A 189 -17.97 22.79 0.71
C LEU A 189 -16.65 22.04 0.45
N ASN A 190 -15.52 22.72 0.42
CA ASN A 190 -14.20 22.10 0.32
C ASN A 190 -13.64 21.57 1.66
N THR A 191 -14.20 22.01 2.82
CA THR A 191 -13.62 21.69 4.12
C THR A 191 -14.49 20.82 5.00
N VAL A 192 -15.81 20.76 4.75
CA VAL A 192 -16.75 20.05 5.63
C VAL A 192 -16.62 18.55 5.51
N SER A 193 -16.81 17.84 6.63
CA SER A 193 -16.78 16.37 6.69
C SER A 193 -18.12 15.76 6.31
N PHE A 194 -18.08 14.75 5.44
CA PHE A 194 -19.22 13.91 5.05
C PHE A 194 -19.17 12.49 5.67
N GLY A 195 -18.31 12.27 6.67
CA GLY A 195 -18.12 10.97 7.30
C GLY A 195 -17.23 10.01 6.46
N ASN A 196 -16.95 8.81 7.01
CA ASN A 196 -16.08 7.82 6.36
C ASN A 196 -14.72 8.38 5.89
N ASN A 197 -14.16 9.31 6.67
CA ASN A 197 -12.91 10.02 6.35
C ASN A 197 -12.96 10.81 5.02
N THR A 198 -14.16 11.29 4.64
CA THR A 198 -14.43 12.02 3.41
C THR A 198 -14.62 13.49 3.72
N TYR A 199 -13.74 14.34 3.22
CA TYR A 199 -13.76 15.79 3.42
C TYR A 199 -13.86 16.51 2.08
N GLY A 200 -14.74 17.50 2.01
CA GLY A 200 -15.03 18.24 0.80
C GLY A 200 -15.98 17.53 -0.17
N ILE A 201 -16.71 18.35 -0.91
CA ILE A 201 -17.83 17.89 -1.75
C ILE A 201 -17.39 17.06 -2.94
N LYS A 202 -16.22 17.34 -3.55
CA LYS A 202 -15.71 16.55 -4.68
C LYS A 202 -15.49 15.11 -4.29
N VAL A 203 -14.82 14.91 -3.14
CA VAL A 203 -14.55 13.57 -2.63
C VAL A 203 -15.85 12.90 -2.18
N ALA A 204 -16.79 13.66 -1.59
CA ALA A 204 -18.07 13.11 -1.17
C ALA A 204 -18.93 12.63 -2.35
N ALA A 205 -19.03 13.40 -3.43
CA ALA A 205 -19.73 13.02 -4.65
C ALA A 205 -19.15 11.73 -5.24
N LYS A 206 -17.83 11.65 -5.34
CA LYS A 206 -17.13 10.47 -5.84
C LYS A 206 -17.30 9.26 -4.91
N THR A 207 -17.19 9.47 -3.60
CA THR A 207 -17.28 8.39 -2.61
C THR A 207 -18.67 7.79 -2.51
N TYR A 208 -19.73 8.59 -2.50
CA TYR A 208 -21.09 8.13 -2.24
C TYR A 208 -21.88 7.78 -3.49
N PHE A 209 -21.49 8.33 -4.67
CA PHE A 209 -22.26 8.20 -5.91
C PHE A 209 -21.42 7.85 -7.15
N ASP A 210 -20.09 7.74 -7.01
CA ASP A 210 -19.13 7.60 -8.13
C ASP A 210 -19.29 8.67 -9.21
N LYS A 211 -19.69 9.90 -8.82
CA LYS A 211 -19.97 11.05 -9.68
C LYS A 211 -19.05 12.21 -9.43
N GLU A 212 -18.95 13.10 -10.41
CA GLU A 212 -18.37 14.42 -10.21
C GLU A 212 -19.36 15.33 -9.47
N ALA A 213 -18.83 16.36 -8.77
CA ALA A 213 -19.65 17.23 -7.93
C ALA A 213 -20.69 18.05 -8.71
N TRP A 214 -20.46 18.33 -9.99
CA TRP A 214 -21.42 19.04 -10.85
C TRP A 214 -22.59 18.15 -11.36
N ASP A 215 -22.41 16.82 -11.33
CA ASP A 215 -23.40 15.85 -11.79
C ASP A 215 -24.41 15.40 -10.72
N LEU A 216 -24.29 15.97 -9.51
CA LEU A 216 -25.20 15.61 -8.41
C LEU A 216 -26.61 16.07 -8.71
N ASN A 217 -27.57 15.15 -8.69
CA ASN A 217 -28.98 15.45 -8.79
C ASN A 217 -29.56 15.93 -7.43
N VAL A 218 -30.82 16.39 -7.43
CA VAL A 218 -31.50 16.96 -6.26
C VAL A 218 -31.51 16.00 -5.07
N THR A 219 -31.76 14.69 -5.28
CA THR A 219 -31.88 13.72 -4.18
C THR A 219 -30.50 13.36 -3.59
N GLU A 220 -29.47 13.30 -4.42
CA GLU A 220 -28.08 13.07 -4.01
C GLU A 220 -27.52 14.29 -3.25
N ALA A 221 -27.75 15.48 -3.79
CA ALA A 221 -27.42 16.75 -3.13
C ALA A 221 -28.09 16.87 -1.76
N ALA A 222 -29.39 16.58 -1.68
CA ALA A 222 -30.14 16.62 -0.43
C ALA A 222 -29.64 15.59 0.61
N LEU A 223 -29.17 14.42 0.15
CA LEU A 223 -28.57 13.43 1.06
C LEU A 223 -27.25 13.94 1.63
N LEU A 224 -26.33 14.44 0.78
CA LEU A 224 -25.03 14.93 1.25
C LEU A 224 -25.24 16.12 2.22
N VAL A 225 -26.09 17.08 1.89
CA VAL A 225 -26.41 18.19 2.80
C VAL A 225 -27.04 17.67 4.12
N GLY A 226 -27.90 16.66 4.03
CA GLY A 226 -28.47 16.02 5.22
C GLY A 226 -27.44 15.45 6.17
N MET A 227 -26.36 14.88 5.64
CA MET A 227 -25.27 14.31 6.43
C MET A 227 -24.47 15.36 7.22
N LEU A 228 -24.42 16.62 6.77
CA LEU A 228 -23.61 17.69 7.39
C LEU A 228 -23.99 17.96 8.85
N GLN A 229 -25.23 17.74 9.25
CA GLN A 229 -25.68 17.94 10.63
C GLN A 229 -24.97 16.95 11.59
N ASN A 230 -24.85 15.69 11.21
CA ASN A 230 -24.13 14.65 11.95
C ASN A 230 -23.75 13.50 11.01
N PRO A 231 -22.53 13.54 10.44
CA PRO A 231 -22.06 12.56 9.45
C PRO A 231 -21.99 11.10 9.97
N THR A 232 -22.01 10.92 11.29
CA THR A 232 -22.04 9.59 11.90
C THR A 232 -23.46 9.05 11.99
N LEU A 233 -24.40 9.84 12.51
CA LEU A 233 -25.80 9.44 12.73
C LEU A 233 -26.58 9.31 11.42
N PHE A 234 -26.26 10.16 10.42
CA PHE A 234 -26.92 10.17 9.12
C PHE A 234 -26.08 9.50 8.03
N ASN A 235 -25.18 8.60 8.43
CA ASN A 235 -24.39 7.81 7.49
C ASN A 235 -25.27 6.82 6.71
N PRO A 236 -25.39 6.92 5.38
CA PRO A 236 -26.30 6.09 4.60
C PRO A 236 -25.93 4.61 4.58
N LEU A 237 -24.66 4.26 4.86
CA LEU A 237 -24.19 2.88 4.91
C LEU A 237 -24.46 2.22 6.27
N ARG A 238 -24.37 3.00 7.35
CA ARG A 238 -24.56 2.48 8.71
C ARG A 238 -26.00 2.59 9.18
N PHE A 239 -26.67 3.70 8.83
CA PHE A 239 -28.01 4.03 9.28
C PHE A 239 -28.89 4.53 8.12
N PRO A 240 -29.20 3.66 7.12
CA PRO A 240 -29.89 4.07 5.90
C PRO A 240 -31.27 4.73 6.17
N THR A 241 -32.01 4.27 7.16
CA THR A 241 -33.31 4.86 7.52
C THR A 241 -33.16 6.29 8.07
N ASN A 242 -32.16 6.53 8.94
CA ASN A 242 -31.89 7.87 9.44
C ASN A 242 -31.47 8.82 8.32
N ALA A 243 -30.59 8.33 7.42
CA ALA A 243 -30.12 9.07 6.25
C ALA A 243 -31.29 9.43 5.30
N LEU A 244 -32.22 8.48 5.04
CA LEU A 244 -33.41 8.70 4.24
C LEU A 244 -34.33 9.77 4.84
N ASN A 245 -34.61 9.66 6.12
CA ASN A 245 -35.44 10.63 6.83
C ASN A 245 -34.81 12.03 6.85
N ARG A 246 -33.49 12.09 7.02
CA ARG A 246 -32.79 13.38 7.02
C ARG A 246 -32.72 13.99 5.63
N ARG A 247 -32.49 13.19 4.56
CA ARG A 247 -32.60 13.63 3.15
C ARG A 247 -33.98 14.24 2.89
N ASN A 248 -35.04 13.57 3.31
CA ASN A 248 -36.39 14.03 3.12
C ASN A 248 -36.68 15.33 3.90
N THR A 249 -36.01 15.55 5.04
CA THR A 249 -36.06 16.83 5.75
C THR A 249 -35.43 17.95 4.93
N VAL A 250 -34.27 17.67 4.26
CA VAL A 250 -33.62 18.66 3.36
C VAL A 250 -34.53 18.97 2.18
N LEU A 251 -35.10 17.97 1.51
CA LEU A 251 -36.07 18.18 0.43
C LEU A 251 -37.28 19.02 0.85
N ALA A 252 -37.78 18.82 2.09
CA ALA A 252 -38.85 19.63 2.64
C ALA A 252 -38.41 21.11 2.86
N GLN A 253 -37.19 21.36 3.26
CA GLN A 253 -36.64 22.73 3.34
C GLN A 253 -36.50 23.37 1.94
N MET A 254 -36.00 22.60 0.95
CA MET A 254 -35.93 23.09 -0.43
C MET A 254 -37.31 23.47 -0.97
N ASN A 255 -38.32 22.64 -0.73
CA ASN A 255 -39.71 22.99 -1.11
C ASN A 255 -40.24 24.21 -0.35
N LYS A 256 -39.98 24.29 0.95
CA LYS A 256 -40.42 25.43 1.79
C LYS A 256 -39.88 26.79 1.35
N TYR A 257 -38.68 26.81 0.76
CA TYR A 257 -38.01 28.03 0.27
C TYR A 257 -38.02 28.15 -1.26
N ASP A 258 -38.96 27.41 -1.93
CA ASP A 258 -39.25 27.48 -3.36
C ASP A 258 -38.11 27.09 -4.30
N TYR A 259 -37.12 26.32 -3.83
CA TYR A 259 -36.06 25.74 -4.67
C TYR A 259 -36.52 24.55 -5.50
N ILE A 260 -37.56 23.82 -5.02
CA ILE A 260 -38.20 22.73 -5.77
C ILE A 260 -39.74 22.85 -5.67
N PRO A 261 -40.49 22.57 -6.76
CA PRO A 261 -41.95 22.48 -6.74
C PRO A 261 -42.45 21.37 -5.80
N ARG A 262 -43.70 21.51 -5.33
CA ARG A 262 -44.31 20.52 -4.43
C ARG A 262 -44.45 19.13 -5.07
N GLU A 263 -44.76 19.07 -6.36
CA GLU A 263 -44.88 17.81 -7.11
C GLU A 263 -43.54 17.06 -7.14
N ASP A 264 -42.44 17.78 -7.37
CA ASP A 264 -41.10 17.23 -7.35
C ASP A 264 -40.68 16.75 -5.96
N PHE A 265 -41.03 17.52 -4.90
CA PHE A 265 -40.78 17.09 -3.54
C PHE A 265 -41.46 15.75 -3.24
N GLU A 266 -42.74 15.58 -3.58
CA GLU A 266 -43.45 14.31 -3.32
C GLU A 266 -42.83 13.17 -4.15
N ARG A 267 -42.42 13.40 -5.39
CA ARG A 267 -41.73 12.42 -6.23
C ARG A 267 -40.35 12.05 -5.70
N TYR A 268 -39.57 13.03 -5.23
CA TYR A 268 -38.18 12.81 -4.76
C TYR A 268 -38.13 12.11 -3.41
N ARG A 269 -39.08 12.35 -2.51
CA ARG A 269 -39.12 11.71 -1.20
C ARG A 269 -39.33 10.20 -1.25
N GLU A 270 -39.97 9.68 -2.32
CA GLU A 270 -40.22 8.25 -2.53
C GLU A 270 -38.98 7.52 -3.10
N LYS A 271 -38.02 8.23 -3.69
CA LYS A 271 -36.82 7.61 -4.28
C LYS A 271 -35.94 6.97 -3.23
N PRO A 272 -35.30 5.82 -3.54
CA PRO A 272 -34.27 5.23 -2.69
C PRO A 272 -33.05 6.15 -2.59
N LEU A 273 -32.10 5.85 -1.69
CA LEU A 273 -30.88 6.67 -1.49
C LEU A 273 -29.93 6.67 -2.70
N GLY A 274 -29.95 5.61 -3.53
CA GLY A 274 -29.15 5.53 -4.76
C GLY A 274 -27.64 5.53 -4.53
N ILE A 275 -27.16 4.95 -3.43
CA ILE A 275 -25.73 4.93 -3.07
C ILE A 275 -24.97 3.98 -3.98
N ASP A 276 -23.93 4.50 -4.62
CA ASP A 276 -22.85 3.76 -5.28
C ASP A 276 -21.53 4.07 -4.56
N PHE A 277 -21.28 3.31 -3.50
CA PHE A 277 -20.22 3.64 -2.55
C PHE A 277 -18.85 3.14 -3.00
N THR A 278 -18.01 4.07 -3.44
CA THR A 278 -16.62 3.83 -3.85
C THR A 278 -15.67 4.68 -3.02
N VAL A 279 -14.83 4.06 -2.19
CA VAL A 279 -13.83 4.79 -1.40
C VAL A 279 -12.52 4.87 -2.16
N GLU A 280 -12.10 6.07 -2.54
CA GLU A 280 -10.69 6.32 -2.83
C GLU A 280 -9.91 6.29 -1.50
N GLY A 281 -9.42 5.13 -1.14
CA GLY A 281 -8.63 4.95 0.08
C GLY A 281 -7.22 4.48 -0.23
N HIS A 282 -6.36 4.42 0.80
CA HIS A 282 -5.02 3.85 0.69
C HIS A 282 -4.98 2.40 0.15
N ASN A 283 -6.12 1.72 0.13
CA ASN A 283 -6.25 0.33 -0.31
C ASN A 283 -6.65 0.19 -1.78
N THR A 284 -7.05 1.27 -2.45
CA THR A 284 -7.52 1.31 -3.84
C THR A 284 -6.48 1.97 -4.75
N GLY A 285 -6.55 1.70 -6.06
CA GLY A 285 -5.59 2.22 -7.04
C GLY A 285 -4.40 1.29 -7.29
N LEU A 286 -3.51 1.69 -8.20
CA LEU A 286 -2.33 0.92 -8.60
C LEU A 286 -1.26 0.89 -7.50
N ALA A 287 -0.46 -0.17 -7.50
CA ALA A 287 0.74 -0.34 -6.67
C ALA A 287 0.52 -0.12 -5.16
N PRO A 288 -0.53 -0.67 -4.51
CA PRO A 288 -0.82 -0.37 -3.10
C PRO A 288 0.28 -0.83 -2.15
N TYR A 289 0.96 -1.94 -2.40
CA TYR A 289 2.11 -2.42 -1.62
C TYR A 289 3.32 -1.50 -1.76
N PHE A 290 3.60 -1.06 -2.98
CA PHE A 290 4.66 -0.10 -3.26
C PHE A 290 4.40 1.22 -2.52
N ARG A 291 3.20 1.78 -2.61
CA ARG A 291 2.80 3.00 -1.91
C ARG A 291 2.98 2.89 -0.40
N GLU A 292 2.57 1.77 0.19
CA GLU A 292 2.75 1.53 1.62
C GLU A 292 4.23 1.39 2.01
N SER A 293 5.03 0.70 1.19
CA SER A 293 6.48 0.60 1.39
C SER A 293 7.15 1.98 1.33
N MET A 294 6.75 2.81 0.36
CA MET A 294 7.29 4.17 0.21
C MET A 294 6.85 5.11 1.32
N ARG A 295 5.68 4.91 1.92
CA ARG A 295 5.18 5.76 3.01
C ARG A 295 6.16 5.86 4.19
N GLY A 296 6.73 4.72 4.60
CA GLY A 296 7.73 4.70 5.66
C GLY A 296 9.01 5.46 5.30
N TYR A 297 9.52 5.21 4.10
CA TYR A 297 10.70 5.89 3.56
C TYR A 297 10.48 7.41 3.47
N LEU A 298 9.37 7.84 2.87
CA LEU A 298 9.06 9.26 2.66
C LEU A 298 8.85 10.02 3.97
N LYS A 299 8.26 9.39 4.99
CA LYS A 299 8.19 9.99 6.34
C LYS A 299 9.57 10.27 6.92
N SER A 300 10.49 9.32 6.81
CA SER A 300 11.86 9.49 7.28
C SER A 300 12.59 10.56 6.48
N TRP A 301 12.40 10.56 5.15
CA TRP A 301 12.98 11.56 4.26
C TRP A 301 12.48 12.98 4.59
N VAL A 302 11.17 13.19 4.72
CA VAL A 302 10.58 14.50 5.08
C VAL A 302 11.16 15.00 6.41
N LYS A 303 11.31 14.12 7.40
CA LYS A 303 11.89 14.48 8.69
C LYS A 303 13.35 14.97 8.53
N MET A 304 14.18 14.20 7.83
CA MET A 304 15.58 14.57 7.58
C MET A 304 15.69 15.88 6.78
N TYR A 305 14.91 16.01 5.71
CA TYR A 305 14.89 17.20 4.86
C TYR A 305 14.52 18.47 5.64
N ASN A 306 13.52 18.39 6.52
CA ASN A 306 13.11 19.49 7.39
C ASN A 306 14.20 19.88 8.38
N GLU A 307 14.88 18.91 8.99
CA GLU A 307 15.98 19.14 9.93
C GLU A 307 17.21 19.78 9.24
N GLU A 308 17.50 19.37 7.99
CA GLU A 308 18.66 19.86 7.23
C GLU A 308 18.44 21.28 6.65
N HIS A 309 17.21 21.61 6.24
CA HIS A 309 16.90 22.86 5.52
C HIS A 309 16.06 23.86 6.32
N ASP A 310 15.82 23.60 7.62
CA ASP A 310 14.95 24.42 8.51
C ASP A 310 13.55 24.65 7.89
N MET A 311 12.98 23.56 7.32
CA MET A 311 11.68 23.58 6.68
C MET A 311 10.63 22.86 7.54
N ASN A 312 9.36 22.96 7.16
CA ASN A 312 8.25 22.32 7.88
C ASN A 312 7.29 21.66 6.89
N TYR A 313 7.82 20.74 6.06
CA TYR A 313 7.00 19.91 5.20
C TYR A 313 6.38 18.76 6.01
N ASP A 314 5.20 18.33 5.57
CA ASP A 314 4.54 17.11 6.05
C ASP A 314 4.05 16.30 4.86
N LEU A 315 4.24 14.97 4.93
CA LEU A 315 3.91 14.06 3.82
C LEU A 315 2.43 14.07 3.46
N TYR A 316 1.55 14.39 4.40
CA TYR A 316 0.10 14.28 4.22
C TYR A 316 -0.59 15.60 3.87
N THR A 317 0.08 16.74 4.16
CA THR A 317 -0.56 18.04 4.11
C THR A 317 0.15 19.08 3.24
N SER A 318 1.40 18.81 2.81
CA SER A 318 2.20 19.78 2.07
C SER A 318 2.05 19.73 0.55
N GLY A 319 1.32 18.72 0.02
CA GLY A 319 1.07 18.59 -1.42
C GLY A 319 2.33 18.27 -2.22
N LEU A 320 3.22 17.43 -1.67
CA LEU A 320 4.43 17.01 -2.35
C LEU A 320 4.09 16.18 -3.59
N ARG A 321 4.84 16.36 -4.67
CA ARG A 321 4.79 15.55 -5.88
C ARG A 321 5.98 14.61 -5.89
N ILE A 322 5.71 13.32 -5.73
CA ILE A 322 6.74 12.28 -5.66
C ILE A 322 6.74 11.51 -6.98
N TYR A 323 7.72 11.78 -7.82
CA TYR A 323 7.90 11.08 -9.10
C TYR A 323 8.66 9.80 -8.87
N THR A 324 8.02 8.70 -9.23
CA THR A 324 8.54 7.35 -9.02
C THR A 324 9.04 6.72 -10.31
N THR A 325 9.77 5.62 -10.22
CA THR A 325 10.26 4.85 -11.35
C THR A 325 9.23 3.85 -11.90
N ILE A 326 8.09 3.68 -11.20
CA ILE A 326 7.02 2.76 -11.61
C ILE A 326 6.42 3.20 -12.94
N ASP A 327 6.29 2.28 -13.90
CA ASP A 327 5.49 2.45 -15.11
C ASP A 327 4.08 1.91 -14.86
N SER A 328 3.06 2.74 -15.01
CA SER A 328 1.67 2.39 -14.65
C SER A 328 1.11 1.23 -15.48
N ARG A 329 1.58 1.07 -16.73
CA ARG A 329 1.19 -0.03 -17.64
C ARG A 329 1.80 -1.35 -17.18
N MET A 330 3.13 -1.34 -16.94
CA MET A 330 3.85 -2.51 -16.44
C MET A 330 3.35 -2.96 -15.07
N GLN A 331 3.08 -2.00 -14.17
CA GLN A 331 2.49 -2.28 -12.86
C GLN A 331 1.15 -3.02 -12.99
N ARG A 332 0.25 -2.51 -13.83
CA ARG A 332 -1.06 -3.12 -14.08
C ARG A 332 -0.91 -4.53 -14.68
N TYR A 333 -0.04 -4.69 -15.70
CA TYR A 333 0.19 -6.00 -16.31
C TYR A 333 0.74 -7.03 -15.32
N GLN A 334 1.61 -6.59 -14.40
CA GLN A 334 2.16 -7.46 -13.37
C GLN A 334 1.10 -7.82 -12.31
N GLU A 335 0.25 -6.88 -11.88
CA GLU A 335 -0.89 -7.14 -10.97
C GLU A 335 -1.88 -8.12 -11.59
N GLU A 336 -2.26 -7.90 -12.86
CA GLU A 336 -3.17 -8.80 -13.58
C GLU A 336 -2.58 -10.20 -13.74
N ALA A 337 -1.33 -10.31 -14.21
CA ALA A 337 -0.68 -11.58 -14.45
C ALA A 337 -0.53 -12.39 -13.16
N LEU A 338 -0.13 -11.73 -12.07
CA LEU A 338 0.00 -12.38 -10.77
C LEU A 338 -1.37 -12.81 -10.22
N THR A 339 -2.38 -11.97 -10.33
CA THR A 339 -3.74 -12.26 -9.85
C THR A 339 -4.35 -13.45 -10.60
N GLU A 340 -4.26 -13.45 -11.93
CA GLU A 340 -4.76 -14.53 -12.79
C GLU A 340 -4.08 -15.86 -12.43
N HIS A 341 -2.75 -15.84 -12.34
CA HIS A 341 -1.98 -17.03 -12.00
C HIS A 341 -2.29 -17.53 -10.59
N MET A 342 -2.31 -16.65 -9.58
CA MET A 342 -2.53 -17.03 -8.18
C MET A 342 -3.95 -17.55 -7.93
N LYS A 343 -4.95 -17.08 -8.67
CA LYS A 343 -6.32 -17.63 -8.63
C LYS A 343 -6.32 -19.10 -9.02
N GLU A 344 -5.63 -19.47 -10.10
CA GLU A 344 -5.53 -20.86 -10.54
C GLU A 344 -4.66 -21.69 -9.58
N GLN A 345 -3.53 -21.16 -9.09
CA GLN A 345 -2.70 -21.86 -8.11
C GLN A 345 -3.46 -22.14 -6.80
N GLN A 346 -4.29 -21.20 -6.35
CA GLN A 346 -5.14 -21.42 -5.17
C GLN A 346 -6.17 -22.52 -5.42
N ARG A 347 -6.81 -22.53 -6.59
CA ARG A 347 -7.74 -23.61 -6.95
C ARG A 347 -7.08 -24.99 -6.90
N LEU A 348 -5.89 -25.11 -7.48
CA LEU A 348 -5.10 -26.35 -7.45
C LEU A 348 -4.68 -26.72 -6.02
N PHE A 349 -4.34 -25.73 -5.20
CA PHE A 349 -3.96 -25.93 -3.81
C PHE A 349 -5.14 -26.43 -2.96
N ASP A 350 -6.31 -25.82 -3.11
CA ASP A 350 -7.53 -26.19 -2.40
C ASP A 350 -7.97 -27.62 -2.78
N GLU A 351 -7.87 -27.99 -4.07
CA GLU A 351 -8.13 -29.34 -4.54
C GLU A 351 -7.14 -30.35 -3.97
N HIS A 352 -5.83 -30.00 -3.94
CA HIS A 352 -4.76 -30.83 -3.40
C HIS A 352 -4.93 -31.12 -1.90
N TRP A 353 -5.50 -30.15 -1.15
CA TRP A 353 -5.73 -30.26 0.29
C TRP A 353 -7.21 -30.50 0.66
N LYS A 354 -8.03 -30.92 -0.31
CA LYS A 354 -9.45 -31.18 -0.07
C LYS A 354 -9.64 -32.19 1.08
N GLY A 355 -10.44 -31.78 2.08
CA GLY A 355 -10.74 -32.59 3.26
C GLY A 355 -9.59 -32.70 4.30
N ARG A 356 -8.49 -31.93 4.12
CA ARG A 356 -7.34 -31.90 5.04
C ARG A 356 -6.86 -30.47 5.28
N ASN A 357 -6.16 -30.28 6.39
CA ASN A 357 -5.50 -29.02 6.68
C ASN A 357 -4.08 -28.99 6.07
N PRO A 358 -3.64 -27.83 5.50
CA PRO A 358 -2.33 -27.74 4.86
C PRO A 358 -1.16 -27.54 5.83
N TRP A 359 -1.40 -27.21 7.10
CA TRP A 359 -0.35 -27.05 8.11
C TRP A 359 0.11 -28.37 8.68
N THR A 360 1.02 -28.99 7.97
CA THR A 360 1.55 -30.33 8.30
C THR A 360 3.07 -30.31 8.46
N PHE A 361 3.58 -31.28 9.21
CA PHE A 361 5.00 -31.66 9.17
C PHE A 361 5.34 -32.29 7.82
N ASP A 362 6.63 -32.44 7.50
CA ASP A 362 7.10 -33.09 6.26
C ASP A 362 6.59 -34.53 6.10
N ASN A 363 6.30 -35.20 7.19
CA ASN A 363 5.69 -36.55 7.20
C ASN A 363 4.18 -36.55 6.92
N GLY A 364 3.57 -35.38 6.65
CA GLY A 364 2.15 -35.21 6.34
C GLY A 364 1.20 -35.27 7.54
N LYS A 365 1.71 -35.38 8.78
CA LYS A 365 0.88 -35.28 10.00
C LYS A 365 0.57 -33.82 10.30
N GLU A 366 -0.67 -33.52 10.69
CA GLU A 366 -1.08 -32.16 11.08
C GLU A 366 -0.29 -31.68 12.30
N ILE A 367 0.11 -30.41 12.30
CA ILE A 367 0.84 -29.78 13.40
C ILE A 367 -0.15 -29.49 14.55
N PRO A 368 0.01 -30.14 15.72
CA PRO A 368 -0.90 -29.94 16.83
C PRO A 368 -0.91 -28.47 17.31
N GLY A 369 -2.10 -27.92 17.54
CA GLY A 369 -2.25 -26.57 18.08
C GLY A 369 -1.82 -25.43 17.14
N PHE A 370 -1.60 -25.68 15.86
CA PHE A 370 -1.21 -24.66 14.86
C PHE A 370 -2.13 -23.44 14.89
N LEU A 371 -3.45 -23.67 14.76
CA LEU A 371 -4.44 -22.56 14.77
C LEU A 371 -4.51 -21.85 16.13
N THR A 372 -4.39 -22.60 17.23
CA THR A 372 -4.36 -22.01 18.58
C THR A 372 -3.16 -21.08 18.74
N THR A 373 -2.00 -21.50 18.24
CA THR A 373 -0.77 -20.69 18.25
C THR A 373 -0.92 -19.45 17.36
N ALA A 374 -1.46 -19.60 16.16
CA ALA A 374 -1.74 -18.51 15.25
C ALA A 374 -2.75 -17.50 15.85
N ALA A 375 -3.82 -18.01 16.49
CA ALA A 375 -4.81 -17.17 17.17
C ALA A 375 -4.19 -16.36 18.32
N LYS A 376 -3.38 -16.98 19.18
CA LYS A 376 -2.70 -16.29 20.30
C LYS A 376 -1.77 -15.14 19.85
N ARG A 377 -1.23 -15.21 18.65
CA ARG A 377 -0.39 -14.16 18.04
C ARG A 377 -1.21 -13.05 17.35
N SER A 378 -2.51 -13.25 17.13
CA SER A 378 -3.34 -12.26 16.46
C SER A 378 -3.56 -11.04 17.35
N PRO A 379 -3.52 -9.80 16.79
CA PRO A 379 -3.82 -8.58 17.54
C PRO A 379 -5.20 -8.61 18.20
N HIS A 380 -6.17 -9.26 17.55
CA HIS A 380 -7.52 -9.40 18.07
C HIS A 380 -7.56 -10.23 19.37
N PHE A 381 -6.90 -11.41 19.39
CA PHE A 381 -6.82 -12.21 20.61
C PHE A 381 -6.05 -11.50 21.72
N ILE A 382 -4.93 -10.82 21.37
CA ILE A 382 -4.11 -10.08 22.34
C ILE A 382 -4.94 -8.98 23.01
N SER A 383 -5.74 -8.23 22.25
CA SER A 383 -6.65 -7.23 22.80
C SER A 383 -7.74 -7.85 23.69
N LEU A 384 -8.41 -8.89 23.19
CA LEU A 384 -9.44 -9.59 23.97
C LEU A 384 -8.89 -10.16 25.29
N LYS A 385 -7.70 -10.76 25.25
CA LYS A 385 -7.04 -11.31 26.44
C LYS A 385 -6.73 -10.21 27.48
N ARG A 386 -6.25 -9.05 27.03
CA ARG A 386 -5.97 -7.89 27.88
C ARG A 386 -7.25 -7.36 28.54
N ASP A 387 -8.35 -7.26 27.76
CA ASP A 387 -9.56 -6.59 28.17
C ASP A 387 -10.53 -7.50 28.96
N LEU A 388 -10.56 -8.82 28.67
CA LEU A 388 -11.52 -9.78 29.20
C LEU A 388 -10.89 -10.98 29.93
N GLY A 389 -9.59 -11.17 29.84
CA GLY A 389 -8.90 -12.38 30.29
C GLY A 389 -8.91 -13.50 29.25
N GLU A 390 -8.02 -14.51 29.44
CA GLU A 390 -7.79 -15.56 28.40
C GLU A 390 -8.99 -16.47 28.16
N ALA A 391 -9.75 -16.83 29.21
CA ALA A 391 -10.88 -17.74 29.09
C ALA A 391 -12.04 -17.12 28.29
N GLU A 392 -12.39 -15.84 28.57
CA GLU A 392 -13.42 -15.12 27.83
C GLU A 392 -12.97 -14.78 26.41
N ALA A 393 -11.69 -14.44 26.21
CA ALA A 393 -11.13 -14.23 24.89
C ALA A 393 -11.36 -15.44 24.00
N TRP A 394 -11.13 -16.68 24.50
CA TRP A 394 -11.39 -17.91 23.74
C TRP A 394 -12.87 -18.15 23.44
N LYS A 395 -13.78 -17.73 24.31
CA LYS A 395 -15.23 -17.81 24.02
C LYS A 395 -15.60 -16.90 22.84
N VAL A 396 -15.09 -15.65 22.84
CA VAL A 396 -15.28 -14.72 21.72
C VAL A 396 -14.66 -15.26 20.43
N MET A 397 -13.43 -15.76 20.50
CA MET A 397 -12.72 -16.33 19.33
C MET A 397 -13.45 -17.49 18.67
N ARG A 398 -14.27 -18.23 19.40
CA ARG A 398 -15.04 -19.38 18.89
C ARG A 398 -16.50 -19.05 18.54
N LYS A 399 -16.98 -17.85 18.86
CA LYS A 399 -18.37 -17.46 18.58
C LYS A 399 -18.49 -16.99 17.13
N PRO A 400 -19.33 -17.60 16.29
CA PRO A 400 -19.57 -17.15 14.93
C PRO A 400 -20.32 -15.82 14.89
N TYR A 401 -19.94 -14.97 13.94
CA TYR A 401 -20.67 -13.75 13.60
C TYR A 401 -20.56 -13.48 12.08
N LYS A 402 -21.41 -12.62 11.57
CA LYS A 402 -21.44 -12.25 10.16
C LYS A 402 -20.22 -11.39 9.83
N MET A 403 -19.41 -11.83 8.88
CA MET A 403 -18.22 -11.10 8.40
C MET A 403 -18.06 -11.18 6.89
N LYS A 404 -17.43 -10.18 6.30
CA LYS A 404 -17.01 -10.20 4.90
C LYS A 404 -15.62 -10.81 4.80
N VAL A 405 -15.45 -11.77 3.90
CA VAL A 405 -14.18 -12.42 3.63
C VAL A 405 -13.78 -12.24 2.17
N PHE A 406 -12.47 -12.25 1.92
CA PHE A 406 -11.91 -12.27 0.57
C PHE A 406 -12.19 -13.59 -0.11
N THR A 407 -12.61 -13.55 -1.36
CA THR A 407 -12.57 -14.67 -2.30
C THR A 407 -12.01 -14.20 -3.64
N TRP A 408 -11.51 -15.12 -4.45
CA TRP A 408 -11.02 -14.80 -5.81
C TRP A 408 -12.12 -14.27 -6.78
N ASN A 409 -13.38 -14.34 -6.37
CA ASN A 409 -14.54 -13.82 -7.11
C ASN A 409 -15.18 -12.59 -6.45
N GLY A 410 -14.43 -11.90 -5.58
CA GLY A 410 -14.92 -10.76 -4.82
C GLY A 410 -15.18 -11.07 -3.35
N GLU A 411 -15.75 -10.12 -2.62
CA GLU A 411 -16.07 -10.29 -1.21
C GLU A 411 -17.31 -11.13 -1.01
N LYS A 412 -17.30 -11.99 0.02
CA LYS A 412 -18.45 -12.80 0.39
C LYS A 412 -18.79 -12.61 1.86
N GLU A 413 -20.05 -12.43 2.17
CA GLU A 413 -20.54 -12.46 3.56
C GLU A 413 -20.75 -13.91 4.02
N VAL A 414 -20.17 -14.24 5.17
CA VAL A 414 -20.23 -15.58 5.77
C VAL A 414 -20.44 -15.49 7.29
N MET A 415 -21.06 -16.52 7.86
CA MET A 415 -21.10 -16.74 9.31
C MET A 415 -19.86 -17.55 9.70
N MET A 416 -18.95 -16.96 10.44
CA MET A 416 -17.65 -17.56 10.76
C MET A 416 -17.14 -17.03 12.10
N SER A 417 -16.49 -17.87 12.90
CA SER A 417 -15.82 -17.40 14.10
C SER A 417 -14.47 -16.74 13.75
N PRO A 418 -13.89 -15.90 14.61
CA PRO A 418 -12.54 -15.38 14.43
C PRO A 418 -11.49 -16.47 14.25
N LEU A 419 -11.62 -17.58 14.96
CA LEU A 419 -10.70 -18.72 14.83
C LEU A 419 -10.82 -19.38 13.46
N ASP A 420 -12.05 -19.58 12.97
CA ASP A 420 -12.29 -20.14 11.63
C ASP A 420 -11.79 -19.18 10.53
N SER A 421 -11.91 -17.85 10.75
CA SER A 421 -11.37 -16.88 9.83
C SER A 421 -9.84 -16.94 9.74
N ILE A 422 -9.14 -17.18 10.85
CA ILE A 422 -7.69 -17.41 10.84
C ILE A 422 -7.37 -18.67 10.01
N ALA A 423 -8.09 -19.76 10.22
CA ALA A 423 -7.93 -20.99 9.44
C ALA A 423 -8.18 -20.75 7.94
N TYR A 424 -9.23 -19.99 7.61
CA TYR A 424 -9.56 -19.61 6.25
C TYR A 424 -8.43 -18.83 5.57
N TYR A 425 -7.92 -17.78 6.21
CA TYR A 425 -6.88 -16.92 5.62
C TYR A 425 -5.50 -17.59 5.58
N LYS A 426 -5.19 -18.51 6.50
CA LYS A 426 -3.96 -19.31 6.48
C LYS A 426 -3.85 -20.24 5.27
N ARG A 427 -4.96 -20.64 4.66
CA ARG A 427 -4.96 -21.50 3.46
C ARG A 427 -4.57 -20.78 2.18
N PHE A 428 -4.60 -19.43 2.14
CA PHE A 428 -4.26 -18.70 0.93
C PHE A 428 -2.75 -18.70 0.67
N LEU A 429 -2.38 -19.08 -0.55
CA LEU A 429 -1.02 -18.87 -1.04
C LEU A 429 -0.72 -17.38 -1.14
N ARG A 430 0.52 -17.01 -0.90
CA ARG A 430 1.07 -15.65 -0.99
C ARG A 430 2.00 -15.56 -2.18
N ALA A 431 2.22 -14.34 -2.67
CA ALA A 431 3.16 -14.09 -3.74
C ALA A 431 3.75 -12.68 -3.62
N GLY A 432 4.96 -12.51 -4.12
CA GLY A 432 5.59 -11.22 -4.34
C GLY A 432 6.31 -11.22 -5.68
N MET A 433 6.16 -10.15 -6.47
CA MET A 433 6.81 -9.99 -7.77
C MET A 433 7.31 -8.56 -7.95
N MET A 434 8.55 -8.41 -8.41
CA MET A 434 9.17 -7.14 -8.76
C MET A 434 9.86 -7.23 -10.11
N SER A 435 9.79 -6.15 -10.88
CA SER A 435 10.48 -6.01 -12.18
C SER A 435 11.27 -4.71 -12.20
N MET A 436 12.49 -4.76 -12.71
CA MET A 436 13.45 -3.66 -12.72
C MET A 436 14.20 -3.59 -14.06
N ASP A 437 14.43 -2.39 -14.55
CA ASP A 437 15.36 -2.15 -15.67
C ASP A 437 16.80 -2.24 -15.14
N PRO A 438 17.61 -3.20 -15.60
CA PRO A 438 18.96 -3.39 -15.08
C PRO A 438 19.92 -2.24 -15.42
N ARG A 439 19.63 -1.47 -16.48
CA ARG A 439 20.51 -0.41 -16.97
C ARG A 439 20.57 0.81 -16.05
N ASN A 440 19.45 1.11 -15.39
CA ASN A 440 19.30 2.30 -14.56
C ASN A 440 18.72 2.01 -13.15
N GLY A 441 18.46 0.75 -12.82
CA GLY A 441 17.93 0.36 -11.54
C GLY A 441 16.46 0.73 -11.31
N HIS A 442 15.78 1.29 -12.29
CA HIS A 442 14.39 1.73 -12.14
C HIS A 442 13.46 0.54 -11.89
N VAL A 443 12.83 0.50 -10.73
CA VAL A 443 11.79 -0.46 -10.43
C VAL A 443 10.54 -0.09 -11.22
N LYS A 444 10.18 -0.93 -12.20
CA LYS A 444 9.08 -0.67 -13.14
C LYS A 444 7.74 -1.18 -12.65
N ALA A 445 7.75 -2.23 -11.84
CA ALA A 445 6.53 -2.80 -11.25
C ALA A 445 6.85 -3.50 -9.92
N TRP A 446 5.90 -3.41 -8.96
CA TRP A 446 6.02 -3.96 -7.61
C TRP A 446 4.67 -4.47 -7.13
N VAL A 447 4.54 -5.77 -6.98
CA VAL A 447 3.33 -6.43 -6.48
C VAL A 447 3.69 -7.25 -5.24
N GLY A 448 3.44 -6.71 -4.06
CA GLY A 448 3.87 -7.31 -2.79
C GLY A 448 2.95 -8.40 -2.24
N GLY A 449 1.80 -8.66 -2.90
CA GLY A 449 0.85 -9.69 -2.47
C GLY A 449 -0.37 -9.79 -3.36
N ILE A 450 -1.28 -10.69 -3.00
CA ILE A 450 -2.44 -11.05 -3.83
C ILE A 450 -3.63 -10.09 -3.70
N ASN A 451 -3.76 -9.37 -2.59
CA ASN A 451 -4.81 -8.38 -2.36
C ASN A 451 -4.46 -7.52 -1.15
N PHE A 452 -4.18 -6.25 -1.35
CA PHE A 452 -3.72 -5.35 -0.29
C PHE A 452 -4.77 -5.09 0.81
N LYS A 453 -6.06 -5.16 0.52
CA LYS A 453 -7.11 -4.95 1.52
C LYS A 453 -7.08 -6.01 2.62
N TYR A 454 -6.83 -7.27 2.26
CA TYR A 454 -6.88 -8.42 3.17
C TYR A 454 -5.51 -8.95 3.57
N PHE A 455 -4.46 -8.72 2.76
CA PHE A 455 -3.12 -9.26 2.93
C PHE A 455 -2.11 -8.11 2.86
N LYS A 456 -1.86 -7.45 4.00
CA LYS A 456 -1.07 -6.22 4.08
C LYS A 456 0.44 -6.43 3.97
N TYR A 457 0.92 -7.65 4.24
CA TYR A 457 2.35 -7.95 4.28
C TYR A 457 2.97 -7.94 2.88
N ASP A 458 4.04 -7.16 2.71
CA ASP A 458 4.75 -7.02 1.44
C ASP A 458 5.79 -8.12 1.28
N HIS A 459 5.58 -9.04 0.34
CA HIS A 459 6.48 -10.14 0.04
C HIS A 459 7.63 -9.77 -0.91
N VAL A 460 7.71 -8.53 -1.39
CA VAL A 460 8.84 -8.07 -2.21
C VAL A 460 10.02 -7.64 -1.34
N LYS A 461 9.78 -6.81 -0.32
CA LYS A 461 10.85 -6.23 0.50
C LYS A 461 10.82 -6.67 1.96
N GLN A 462 9.63 -6.78 2.57
CA GLN A 462 9.51 -7.22 3.97
C GLN A 462 9.64 -8.74 4.09
N GLY A 463 9.18 -9.49 3.07
CA GLY A 463 9.23 -10.93 3.03
C GLY A 463 10.62 -11.46 2.72
N SER A 464 11.23 -12.19 3.67
CA SER A 464 12.46 -12.93 3.45
C SER A 464 12.17 -14.43 3.47
N ARG A 465 12.60 -15.13 2.41
CA ARG A 465 12.32 -16.55 2.18
C ARG A 465 13.52 -17.25 1.55
N GLN A 466 13.62 -18.56 1.72
CA GLN A 466 14.70 -19.34 1.12
C GLN A 466 14.59 -19.31 -0.41
N PRO A 467 15.62 -18.80 -1.13
CA PRO A 467 15.61 -18.71 -2.59
C PRO A 467 15.73 -20.08 -3.27
N GLY A 468 16.15 -21.10 -2.53
CA GLY A 468 16.39 -22.41 -3.11
C GLY A 468 17.40 -22.33 -4.26
N SER A 469 17.16 -23.07 -5.32
CA SER A 469 18.06 -23.12 -6.47
C SER A 469 18.25 -21.79 -7.24
N THR A 470 17.49 -20.72 -6.94
CA THR A 470 17.81 -19.40 -7.51
C THR A 470 19.08 -18.78 -6.90
N PHE A 471 19.63 -19.36 -5.84
CA PHE A 471 20.92 -18.95 -5.29
C PHE A 471 22.11 -19.52 -6.06
N LYS A 472 21.93 -20.58 -6.85
CA LYS A 472 23.03 -21.26 -7.60
C LYS A 472 23.87 -20.34 -8.50
N PRO A 473 23.33 -19.34 -9.22
CA PRO A 473 24.17 -18.44 -10.03
C PRO A 473 25.31 -17.77 -9.24
N PHE A 474 25.11 -17.48 -7.93
CA PHE A 474 26.18 -16.93 -7.09
C PHE A 474 27.32 -17.95 -6.85
N VAL A 475 26.99 -19.23 -6.79
CA VAL A 475 28.00 -20.31 -6.70
C VAL A 475 28.77 -20.45 -8.01
N TYR A 476 28.06 -20.38 -9.15
CA TYR A 476 28.69 -20.53 -10.47
C TYR A 476 29.57 -19.33 -10.79
N VAL A 477 29.10 -18.10 -10.58
CA VAL A 477 29.92 -16.92 -10.85
C VAL A 477 31.18 -16.89 -9.98
N SER A 478 31.10 -17.30 -8.72
CA SER A 478 32.27 -17.34 -7.83
C SER A 478 33.29 -18.39 -8.27
N ALA A 479 32.84 -19.52 -8.82
CA ALA A 479 33.73 -20.56 -9.34
C ALA A 479 34.44 -20.15 -10.66
N LEU A 480 33.70 -19.49 -11.54
CA LEU A 480 34.23 -19.00 -12.82
C LEU A 480 35.17 -17.80 -12.59
N ASP A 481 34.77 -16.81 -11.80
CA ASP A 481 35.55 -15.58 -11.58
C ASP A 481 36.86 -15.83 -10.79
N LYS A 482 36.91 -16.89 -9.99
CA LYS A 482 38.12 -17.37 -9.32
C LYS A 482 38.97 -18.31 -10.19
N ASN A 483 38.61 -18.49 -11.47
CA ASN A 483 39.30 -19.35 -12.44
C ASN A 483 39.46 -20.81 -11.99
N PHE A 484 38.53 -21.33 -11.18
CA PHE A 484 38.53 -22.76 -10.86
C PHE A 484 38.02 -23.58 -12.02
N LEU A 485 37.14 -23.03 -12.85
CA LEU A 485 36.53 -23.64 -14.01
C LEU A 485 36.28 -22.58 -15.10
N THR A 486 36.14 -23.05 -16.33
CA THR A 486 35.73 -22.26 -17.49
C THR A 486 34.26 -22.55 -17.85
N PRO A 487 33.57 -21.71 -18.61
CA PRO A 487 32.20 -21.96 -19.05
C PRO A 487 32.01 -23.25 -19.88
N CYS A 488 33.10 -23.82 -20.38
CA CYS A 488 33.12 -25.02 -21.23
C CYS A 488 33.35 -26.31 -20.45
N ASP A 489 33.73 -26.20 -19.17
CA ASP A 489 34.05 -27.38 -18.37
C ASP A 489 32.83 -28.23 -18.07
N HIS A 490 33.08 -29.49 -17.84
CA HIS A 490 32.10 -30.51 -17.55
C HIS A 490 32.32 -31.05 -16.13
N VAL A 491 31.23 -31.31 -15.44
CA VAL A 491 31.25 -31.88 -14.10
C VAL A 491 30.31 -33.09 -14.06
N THR A 492 30.76 -34.17 -13.49
CA THR A 492 29.96 -35.40 -13.36
C THR A 492 28.91 -35.26 -12.28
N ASP A 493 27.65 -35.60 -12.58
CA ASP A 493 26.56 -35.67 -11.64
C ASP A 493 26.70 -36.93 -10.77
N ALA A 494 27.48 -36.84 -9.70
CA ALA A 494 27.80 -37.92 -8.78
C ALA A 494 27.62 -37.49 -7.32
N PRO A 495 27.52 -38.42 -6.34
CA PRO A 495 27.45 -38.07 -4.92
C PRO A 495 28.65 -37.24 -4.47
N ILE A 496 28.38 -36.17 -3.72
CA ILE A 496 29.41 -35.32 -3.08
C ILE A 496 29.18 -35.38 -1.58
N TYR A 497 30.20 -35.69 -0.82
CA TYR A 497 30.18 -35.74 0.64
C TYR A 497 30.92 -34.56 1.27
N PHE A 498 30.32 -33.97 2.29
CA PHE A 498 30.92 -32.94 3.16
C PHE A 498 31.04 -33.54 4.56
N GLY A 499 32.24 -33.53 5.07
CA GLY A 499 32.55 -34.06 6.41
C GLY A 499 32.95 -32.97 7.40
N PRO A 500 33.53 -33.38 8.55
CA PRO A 500 34.02 -32.47 9.58
C PRO A 500 35.03 -31.45 9.05
N SER A 501 35.91 -31.87 8.14
CA SER A 501 36.88 -30.99 7.47
C SER A 501 36.25 -29.89 6.61
N ASP A 502 35.01 -30.08 6.20
CA ASP A 502 34.23 -29.09 5.45
C ASP A 502 33.32 -28.25 6.38
N GLY A 503 33.48 -28.36 7.72
CA GLY A 503 32.63 -27.69 8.71
C GLY A 503 31.26 -28.34 8.93
N VAL A 504 31.11 -29.63 8.59
CA VAL A 504 29.86 -30.39 8.73
C VAL A 504 30.10 -31.63 9.60
N PRO A 505 30.09 -31.50 10.96
CA PRO A 505 30.44 -32.60 11.87
C PRO A 505 29.55 -33.84 11.69
N GLY A 506 28.28 -33.69 11.37
CA GLY A 506 27.33 -34.77 11.13
C GLY A 506 27.35 -35.37 9.72
N GLY A 507 28.22 -34.88 8.86
CA GLY A 507 28.25 -35.23 7.45
C GLY A 507 27.01 -34.78 6.67
N TRP A 508 27.18 -34.47 5.39
CA TRP A 508 26.09 -34.07 4.50
C TRP A 508 26.42 -34.45 3.04
N SER A 509 25.42 -34.98 2.36
CA SER A 509 25.49 -35.30 0.94
C SER A 509 24.19 -34.88 0.24
N PRO A 510 24.22 -33.84 -0.61
CA PRO A 510 23.03 -33.38 -1.29
C PRO A 510 22.56 -34.39 -2.34
N LYS A 511 21.24 -34.58 -2.44
CA LYS A 511 20.60 -35.32 -3.51
C LYS A 511 20.01 -34.38 -4.54
N ASN A 512 19.91 -34.83 -5.80
CA ASN A 512 19.14 -34.13 -6.80
C ASN A 512 17.64 -34.18 -6.47
N SER A 513 16.85 -33.28 -7.07
CA SER A 513 15.40 -33.13 -6.79
C SER A 513 14.58 -34.42 -7.04
N ASN A 514 15.10 -35.34 -7.88
CA ASN A 514 14.53 -36.64 -8.18
C ASN A 514 15.12 -37.78 -7.32
N ASN A 515 15.98 -37.45 -6.36
CA ASN A 515 16.75 -38.40 -5.52
C ASN A 515 17.65 -39.36 -6.28
N LYS A 516 18.04 -39.06 -7.53
CA LYS A 516 18.91 -39.87 -8.40
C LYS A 516 20.14 -39.11 -8.83
N TYR A 517 21.21 -39.82 -9.13
CA TYR A 517 22.43 -39.34 -9.78
C TYR A 517 22.45 -39.91 -11.20
N SER A 518 22.75 -39.09 -12.18
CA SER A 518 22.79 -39.53 -13.58
C SER A 518 24.13 -40.14 -13.96
N TYR A 519 25.19 -39.87 -13.21
CA TYR A 519 26.58 -40.21 -13.49
C TYR A 519 27.07 -39.72 -14.88
N GLN A 520 26.33 -38.75 -15.48
CA GLN A 520 26.70 -38.14 -16.74
C GLN A 520 27.63 -36.96 -16.52
N SER A 521 28.58 -36.79 -17.41
CA SER A 521 29.40 -35.58 -17.51
C SER A 521 28.52 -34.49 -18.14
N LEU A 522 28.22 -33.45 -17.39
CA LEU A 522 27.34 -32.33 -17.80
C LEU A 522 28.15 -31.06 -17.93
N SER A 523 27.97 -30.33 -19.05
CA SER A 523 28.51 -28.98 -19.13
C SER A 523 27.89 -28.09 -18.01
N LEU A 524 28.60 -27.05 -17.58
CA LEU A 524 28.11 -26.11 -16.58
C LEU A 524 26.77 -25.50 -16.99
N ARG A 525 26.56 -25.23 -18.30
CA ARG A 525 25.29 -24.74 -18.84
C ARG A 525 24.15 -25.77 -18.64
N GLN A 526 24.37 -27.03 -18.96
CA GLN A 526 23.39 -28.09 -18.75
C GLN A 526 23.10 -28.31 -17.27
N ALA A 527 24.10 -28.29 -16.40
CA ALA A 527 23.96 -28.49 -14.97
C ALA A 527 23.18 -27.35 -14.31
N LEU A 528 23.45 -26.09 -14.69
CA LEU A 528 22.70 -24.94 -14.18
C LEU A 528 21.28 -24.88 -14.74
N GLY A 529 21.09 -25.15 -16.03
CA GLY A 529 19.80 -25.17 -16.72
C GLY A 529 18.84 -26.24 -16.18
N LYS A 530 19.36 -27.47 -15.92
CA LYS A 530 18.64 -28.56 -15.27
C LYS A 530 18.59 -28.46 -13.74
N SER A 531 19.29 -27.46 -13.18
CA SER A 531 19.35 -27.22 -11.72
C SER A 531 19.90 -28.38 -10.90
N VAL A 532 20.96 -29.03 -11.38
CA VAL A 532 21.59 -30.20 -10.72
C VAL A 532 22.22 -29.78 -9.40
N ASN A 533 21.86 -30.45 -8.29
CA ASN A 533 22.32 -30.10 -6.94
C ASN A 533 23.78 -30.52 -6.69
N THR A 534 24.16 -31.70 -7.17
CA THR A 534 25.50 -32.27 -6.99
C THR A 534 26.57 -31.41 -7.63
N VAL A 535 26.32 -30.90 -8.83
CA VAL A 535 27.27 -29.99 -9.50
C VAL A 535 27.44 -28.70 -8.70
N SER A 536 26.36 -28.10 -8.19
CA SER A 536 26.45 -26.92 -7.34
C SER A 536 27.18 -27.20 -6.02
N ALA A 537 27.00 -28.39 -5.47
CA ALA A 537 27.74 -28.86 -4.30
C ALA A 537 29.25 -29.07 -4.59
N TYR A 538 29.57 -29.61 -5.76
CA TYR A 538 30.96 -29.70 -6.21
C TYR A 538 31.59 -28.32 -6.28
N LEU A 539 30.94 -27.35 -6.90
CA LEU A 539 31.46 -26.00 -7.05
C LEU A 539 31.69 -25.32 -5.68
N ILE A 540 30.71 -25.37 -4.74
CA ILE A 540 30.90 -24.74 -3.43
C ILE A 540 31.96 -25.45 -2.59
N LYS A 541 32.20 -26.75 -2.81
CA LYS A 541 33.29 -27.48 -2.16
C LYS A 541 34.66 -26.95 -2.60
N MET A 542 34.80 -26.58 -3.86
CA MET A 542 36.01 -25.95 -4.41
C MET A 542 36.19 -24.53 -3.89
N VAL A 543 35.19 -23.66 -4.08
CA VAL A 543 35.37 -22.21 -3.83
C VAL A 543 35.15 -21.84 -2.35
N LYS A 544 34.56 -22.70 -1.55
CA LYS A 544 34.13 -22.53 -0.16
C LYS A 544 32.90 -21.62 0.01
N ALA A 545 32.11 -21.91 1.04
CA ALA A 545 30.83 -21.21 1.29
C ALA A 545 31.02 -19.72 1.59
N LYS A 546 32.11 -19.35 2.27
CA LYS A 546 32.44 -17.95 2.56
C LYS A 546 32.60 -17.14 1.27
N THR A 547 33.37 -17.62 0.31
CA THR A 547 33.57 -16.95 -0.98
C THR A 547 32.25 -16.75 -1.71
N VAL A 548 31.38 -17.77 -1.72
CA VAL A 548 30.04 -17.65 -2.33
C VAL A 548 29.18 -16.59 -1.64
N ALA A 549 29.23 -16.50 -0.31
CA ALA A 549 28.53 -15.46 0.45
C ALA A 549 29.08 -14.05 0.12
N GLU A 550 30.42 -13.92 0.02
CA GLU A 550 31.07 -12.66 -0.39
C GLU A 550 30.62 -12.21 -1.77
N TYR A 551 30.54 -13.12 -2.76
CA TYR A 551 30.02 -12.79 -4.11
C TYR A 551 28.54 -12.41 -4.07
N ALA A 552 27.71 -13.10 -3.31
CA ALA A 552 26.30 -12.74 -3.16
C ALA A 552 26.14 -11.34 -2.55
N HIS A 553 26.92 -11.02 -1.51
CA HIS A 553 26.93 -9.67 -0.90
C HIS A 553 27.45 -8.62 -1.88
N LYS A 554 28.55 -8.91 -2.58
CA LYS A 554 29.13 -8.04 -3.61
C LYS A 554 28.11 -7.69 -4.70
N LEU A 555 27.30 -8.64 -5.12
CA LEU A 555 26.25 -8.45 -6.11
C LEU A 555 24.96 -7.80 -5.57
N GLY A 556 24.79 -7.65 -4.23
CA GLY A 556 23.71 -6.86 -3.65
C GLY A 556 22.80 -7.58 -2.66
N ILE A 557 23.07 -8.81 -2.26
CA ILE A 557 22.37 -9.45 -1.15
C ILE A 557 22.85 -8.83 0.15
N THR A 558 21.93 -8.24 0.94
CA THR A 558 22.23 -7.60 2.23
C THR A 558 21.85 -8.48 3.42
N SER A 559 20.96 -9.44 3.20
CA SER A 559 20.53 -10.42 4.19
C SER A 559 21.69 -11.27 4.68
N LYS A 560 21.68 -11.66 5.98
CA LYS A 560 22.70 -12.52 6.57
C LYS A 560 22.71 -13.90 5.92
N LEU A 561 23.82 -14.31 5.35
CA LEU A 561 24.01 -15.61 4.74
C LEU A 561 24.70 -16.57 5.70
N GLN A 562 24.26 -17.84 5.68
CA GLN A 562 24.92 -18.92 6.43
C GLN A 562 26.09 -19.46 5.61
N GLU A 563 27.31 -19.28 6.08
CA GLU A 563 28.54 -19.72 5.42
C GLU A 563 28.80 -21.24 5.58
N VAL A 564 27.84 -22.04 5.18
CA VAL A 564 27.90 -23.50 5.24
C VAL A 564 27.70 -24.12 3.84
N PRO A 565 28.20 -25.35 3.57
CA PRO A 565 28.12 -25.96 2.24
C PRO A 565 26.71 -25.99 1.62
N SER A 566 25.68 -26.15 2.43
CA SER A 566 24.28 -26.16 1.97
C SER A 566 23.79 -24.78 1.45
N LEU A 567 24.58 -23.71 1.61
CA LEU A 567 24.32 -22.41 0.96
C LEU A 567 24.17 -22.54 -0.54
N CYS A 568 24.84 -23.52 -1.20
CA CYS A 568 24.69 -23.77 -2.62
C CYS A 568 23.26 -24.15 -3.04
N LEU A 569 22.43 -24.54 -2.10
CA LEU A 569 21.01 -24.85 -2.31
C LEU A 569 20.08 -23.72 -1.87
N GLY A 570 20.63 -22.55 -1.45
CA GLY A 570 19.85 -21.37 -1.08
C GLY A 570 19.05 -21.52 0.19
N ILE A 571 19.71 -21.92 1.29
CA ILE A 571 19.07 -22.12 2.60
C ILE A 571 18.86 -20.85 3.41
N SER A 572 19.58 -19.77 3.08
CA SER A 572 19.47 -18.48 3.78
C SER A 572 18.31 -17.67 3.22
N ASP A 573 17.57 -17.01 4.10
CA ASP A 573 16.41 -16.20 3.72
C ASP A 573 16.84 -14.89 3.06
N VAL A 574 16.24 -14.56 1.92
CA VAL A 574 16.46 -13.33 1.16
C VAL A 574 15.13 -12.79 0.63
N SER A 575 15.08 -11.52 0.30
CA SER A 575 13.89 -10.88 -0.28
C SER A 575 13.89 -10.93 -1.82
N VAL A 576 12.71 -10.78 -2.42
CA VAL A 576 12.59 -10.63 -3.89
C VAL A 576 13.33 -9.38 -4.35
N PHE A 577 13.28 -8.31 -3.56
CA PHE A 577 13.97 -7.05 -3.81
C PHE A 577 15.49 -7.24 -3.96
N GLU A 578 16.12 -7.94 -3.01
CA GLU A 578 17.56 -8.24 -3.05
C GLU A 578 17.93 -9.12 -4.24
N MET A 579 17.12 -10.15 -4.50
CA MET A 579 17.39 -11.08 -5.60
C MET A 579 17.30 -10.40 -6.95
N VAL A 580 16.32 -9.52 -7.17
CA VAL A 580 16.21 -8.75 -8.43
C VAL A 580 17.38 -7.80 -8.58
N GLY A 581 17.74 -7.07 -7.51
CA GLY A 581 18.93 -6.21 -7.49
C GLY A 581 20.22 -6.96 -7.82
N ALA A 582 20.44 -8.12 -7.20
CA ALA A 582 21.64 -8.92 -7.41
C ALA A 582 21.72 -9.52 -8.82
N TYR A 583 20.59 -9.98 -9.37
CA TYR A 583 20.55 -10.52 -10.73
C TYR A 583 20.73 -9.47 -11.82
N SER A 584 20.46 -8.18 -11.51
CA SER A 584 20.65 -7.09 -12.47
C SER A 584 22.09 -6.99 -12.95
N ALA A 585 23.06 -7.32 -12.11
CA ALA A 585 24.47 -7.29 -12.46
C ALA A 585 24.80 -8.22 -13.65
N PHE A 586 24.13 -9.36 -13.76
CA PHE A 586 24.31 -10.25 -14.91
C PHE A 586 23.76 -9.65 -16.20
N ALA A 587 22.59 -8.97 -16.14
CA ALA A 587 21.96 -8.36 -17.31
C ALA A 587 22.54 -6.98 -17.68
N ASN A 588 23.33 -6.37 -16.80
CA ASN A 588 23.94 -5.04 -16.98
C ASN A 588 25.47 -5.10 -17.11
N GLY A 589 26.00 -6.08 -17.84
CA GLY A 589 27.44 -6.16 -18.13
C GLY A 589 28.34 -6.21 -16.88
N GLY A 590 27.85 -6.78 -15.78
CA GLY A 590 28.61 -6.91 -14.54
C GLY A 590 28.49 -5.72 -13.57
N HIS A 591 27.74 -4.69 -13.96
CA HIS A 591 27.50 -3.54 -13.08
C HIS A 591 26.32 -3.82 -12.14
N ARG A 592 26.59 -3.82 -10.84
CA ARG A 592 25.56 -3.81 -9.83
C ARG A 592 24.79 -2.49 -9.87
N THR A 593 23.50 -2.58 -10.00
CA THR A 593 22.60 -1.43 -10.02
C THR A 593 21.62 -1.56 -8.86
N GLU A 594 21.65 -0.63 -7.93
CA GLU A 594 20.69 -0.68 -6.79
C GLU A 594 19.27 -0.37 -7.26
N PRO A 595 18.25 -1.11 -6.76
CA PRO A 595 16.88 -0.82 -7.13
C PRO A 595 16.44 0.57 -6.69
N MET A 596 16.13 1.43 -7.64
CA MET A 596 15.69 2.81 -7.46
C MET A 596 14.18 2.91 -7.62
N THR A 597 13.51 3.62 -6.70
CA THR A 597 12.05 3.70 -6.63
C THR A 597 11.51 5.11 -6.79
N ILE A 598 12.32 6.14 -6.54
CA ILE A 598 11.95 7.55 -6.61
C ILE A 598 12.94 8.26 -7.51
N LEU A 599 12.44 9.09 -8.45
CA LEU A 599 13.23 9.92 -9.34
C LEU A 599 13.52 11.29 -8.72
N ARG A 600 12.46 11.96 -8.26
CA ARG A 600 12.56 13.27 -7.62
C ARG A 600 11.33 13.57 -6.76
N ILE A 601 11.49 14.53 -5.87
CA ILE A 601 10.42 15.06 -5.04
C ILE A 601 10.34 16.57 -5.29
N GLU A 602 9.14 17.06 -5.58
CA GLU A 602 8.81 18.46 -5.79
C GLU A 602 7.84 18.95 -4.72
N ASP A 603 7.86 20.24 -4.44
CA ASP A 603 6.83 20.88 -3.63
C ASP A 603 5.54 21.12 -4.46
N ARG A 604 4.52 21.72 -3.82
CA ARG A 604 3.24 22.05 -4.47
C ARG A 604 3.38 23.07 -5.62
N TYR A 605 4.46 23.83 -5.64
CA TYR A 605 4.72 24.87 -6.64
C TYR A 605 5.55 24.36 -7.82
N GLY A 606 6.03 23.12 -7.74
CA GLY A 606 6.87 22.50 -8.75
C GLY A 606 8.38 22.74 -8.54
N ASN A 607 8.79 23.32 -7.39
CA ASN A 607 10.19 23.42 -7.06
C ASN A 607 10.73 22.04 -6.70
N VAL A 608 11.85 21.66 -7.30
CA VAL A 608 12.52 20.39 -7.01
C VAL A 608 13.21 20.48 -5.65
N LEU A 609 12.78 19.67 -4.70
CA LEU A 609 13.37 19.58 -3.38
C LEU A 609 14.57 18.62 -3.38
N GLN A 610 14.45 17.49 -4.07
CA GLN A 610 15.53 16.53 -4.22
C GLN A 610 15.38 15.73 -5.51
N GLU A 611 16.51 15.46 -6.17
CA GLU A 611 16.65 14.46 -7.23
C GLU A 611 17.47 13.29 -6.71
N PHE A 612 17.13 12.09 -7.20
CA PHE A 612 17.81 10.84 -6.84
C PHE A 612 18.55 10.31 -8.06
N PHE A 613 19.79 9.91 -7.87
CA PHE A 613 20.64 9.41 -8.93
C PHE A 613 21.07 7.98 -8.63
N GLN A 614 21.15 7.19 -9.68
CA GLN A 614 21.58 5.81 -9.59
C GLN A 614 23.08 5.71 -9.35
N GLN A 615 23.48 4.87 -8.40
CA GLN A 615 24.85 4.44 -8.22
C GLN A 615 25.06 3.09 -8.89
N GLN A 616 26.12 2.97 -9.69
CA GLN A 616 26.51 1.74 -10.37
C GLN A 616 27.97 1.44 -10.04
N ASN A 617 28.24 0.20 -9.66
CA ASN A 617 29.59 -0.29 -9.42
C ASN A 617 29.80 -1.54 -10.27
N GLN A 618 30.91 -1.60 -11.01
CA GLN A 618 31.29 -2.81 -11.72
C GLN A 618 31.82 -3.84 -10.72
N GLU A 619 31.07 -4.92 -10.53
CA GLU A 619 31.34 -5.93 -9.53
C GLU A 619 31.96 -7.21 -10.13
N ILE A 620 31.63 -7.53 -11.37
CA ILE A 620 32.21 -8.60 -12.16
C ILE A 620 32.50 -8.08 -13.59
N SER A 621 33.38 -8.72 -14.29
CA SER A 621 33.72 -8.31 -15.67
C SER A 621 32.50 -8.52 -16.60
N GLU A 622 32.45 -7.73 -17.68
CA GLU A 622 31.40 -7.84 -18.71
C GLU A 622 31.37 -9.25 -19.33
N ASN A 623 32.54 -9.83 -19.60
CA ASN A 623 32.68 -11.20 -20.10
C ASN A 623 32.10 -12.23 -19.10
N MET A 624 32.35 -12.04 -17.80
CA MET A 624 31.80 -12.91 -16.74
C MET A 624 30.28 -12.81 -16.65
N ALA A 625 29.75 -11.59 -16.71
CA ALA A 625 28.30 -11.38 -16.72
C ALA A 625 27.64 -12.08 -17.93
N TYR A 626 28.22 -11.93 -19.13
CA TYR A 626 27.70 -12.58 -20.31
C TYR A 626 27.86 -14.12 -20.28
N ASN A 627 28.93 -14.65 -19.68
CA ASN A 627 29.08 -16.08 -19.43
C ASN A 627 27.93 -16.59 -18.51
N MET A 628 27.60 -15.85 -17.46
CA MET A 628 26.48 -16.21 -16.57
C MET A 628 25.12 -16.19 -17.27
N LEU A 629 24.88 -15.19 -18.14
CA LEU A 629 23.68 -15.17 -18.99
C LEU A 629 23.64 -16.39 -19.92
N TYR A 630 24.77 -16.71 -20.56
CA TYR A 630 24.87 -17.91 -21.41
C TYR A 630 24.53 -19.20 -20.64
N LEU A 631 25.07 -19.37 -19.43
CA LEU A 631 24.75 -20.56 -18.61
C LEU A 631 23.27 -20.60 -18.22
N MET A 632 22.68 -19.47 -17.78
CA MET A 632 21.27 -19.41 -17.32
C MET A 632 20.27 -19.52 -18.47
N ARG A 633 20.63 -19.16 -19.71
CA ARG A 633 19.81 -19.42 -20.91
C ARG A 633 19.53 -20.90 -21.09
N GLY A 634 20.41 -21.78 -20.63
CA GLY A 634 20.21 -23.23 -20.65
C GLY A 634 18.93 -23.69 -19.96
N ALA A 635 18.41 -22.93 -18.99
CA ALA A 635 17.12 -23.26 -18.35
C ALA A 635 15.91 -23.14 -19.31
N VAL A 636 16.00 -22.29 -20.33
CA VAL A 636 14.94 -22.00 -21.32
C VAL A 636 15.18 -22.77 -22.62
N GLU A 637 16.42 -22.77 -23.08
CA GLU A 637 16.80 -23.22 -24.43
C GLU A 637 17.11 -24.71 -24.51
N ASP A 638 17.79 -25.26 -23.48
CA ASP A 638 18.32 -26.62 -23.54
C ASP A 638 17.23 -27.69 -23.22
N PRO A 639 17.36 -28.89 -23.84
CA PRO A 639 16.47 -29.99 -23.50
C PRO A 639 16.51 -30.36 -22.02
N GLY A 640 15.33 -30.41 -21.37
CA GLY A 640 15.22 -30.68 -19.92
C GLY A 640 15.49 -29.45 -19.04
N GLY A 641 15.66 -28.27 -19.62
CA GLY A 641 15.76 -27.01 -18.89
C GLY A 641 14.50 -26.71 -18.07
N THR A 642 14.69 -26.18 -16.85
CA THR A 642 13.60 -26.03 -15.87
C THR A 642 12.59 -24.91 -16.22
N ALA A 643 12.89 -24.04 -17.18
CA ALA A 643 12.05 -22.95 -17.66
C ALA A 643 11.60 -23.11 -19.13
N GLY A 644 11.78 -24.29 -19.75
CA GLY A 644 11.43 -24.54 -21.15
C GLY A 644 9.94 -24.31 -21.49
N ARG A 645 9.04 -24.37 -20.49
CA ARG A 645 7.61 -24.06 -20.65
C ARG A 645 7.34 -22.59 -21.01
N LEU A 646 8.29 -21.68 -20.90
CA LEU A 646 8.13 -20.29 -21.33
C LEU A 646 7.78 -20.16 -22.82
N ARG A 647 8.13 -21.16 -23.63
CA ARG A 647 7.78 -21.20 -25.07
C ARG A 647 6.28 -21.10 -25.32
N GLN A 648 5.43 -21.64 -24.43
CA GLN A 648 3.96 -21.58 -24.57
C GLN A 648 3.36 -20.16 -24.44
N TYR A 649 4.12 -19.21 -23.92
CA TYR A 649 3.70 -17.80 -23.79
C TYR A 649 4.10 -16.96 -25.00
N GLY A 650 4.81 -17.53 -25.99
CA GLY A 650 5.28 -16.81 -27.19
C GLY A 650 6.31 -15.72 -26.86
N VAL A 651 7.03 -15.83 -25.73
CA VAL A 651 8.00 -14.83 -25.28
C VAL A 651 9.44 -15.16 -25.69
N THR A 652 9.68 -16.36 -26.22
CA THR A 652 11.03 -16.88 -26.52
C THR A 652 11.46 -16.65 -27.97
N GLU A 653 10.53 -16.51 -28.92
CA GLU A 653 10.86 -16.31 -30.33
C GLU A 653 11.47 -14.93 -30.56
N GLY A 654 12.65 -14.87 -31.20
CA GLY A 654 13.40 -13.64 -31.44
C GLY A 654 13.91 -12.95 -30.16
N ASN A 655 13.99 -13.70 -29.05
CA ASN A 655 14.36 -13.18 -27.75
C ASN A 655 15.31 -14.13 -27.03
N GLU A 656 16.31 -13.60 -26.33
CA GLU A 656 17.11 -14.37 -25.39
C GLU A 656 16.62 -14.15 -23.97
N ILE A 657 16.40 -15.24 -23.25
CA ILE A 657 15.92 -15.23 -21.87
C ILE A 657 16.89 -16.06 -21.01
N ALA A 658 17.51 -15.41 -20.04
CA ALA A 658 18.26 -16.08 -18.99
C ALA A 658 17.37 -16.25 -17.77
N ALA A 659 17.25 -17.47 -17.26
CA ALA A 659 16.31 -17.75 -16.20
C ALA A 659 16.85 -18.76 -15.17
N LYS A 660 16.28 -18.68 -13.95
CA LYS A 660 16.52 -19.68 -12.91
C LYS A 660 15.26 -19.94 -12.09
N THR A 661 14.87 -21.19 -11.96
CA THR A 661 13.82 -21.64 -11.05
C THR A 661 14.39 -21.99 -9.68
N GLY A 662 13.65 -21.72 -8.63
CA GLY A 662 13.95 -22.12 -7.25
C GLY A 662 12.79 -22.90 -6.63
N THR A 663 13.15 -23.89 -5.83
CA THR A 663 12.21 -24.70 -5.06
C THR A 663 12.91 -25.16 -3.80
N THR A 664 12.30 -24.98 -2.63
CA THR A 664 12.81 -25.54 -1.38
C THR A 664 12.47 -27.04 -1.26
N SER A 665 13.21 -27.75 -0.41
CA SER A 665 13.11 -29.21 -0.30
C SER A 665 11.69 -29.73 0.03
N ASN A 666 10.92 -28.96 0.81
CA ASN A 666 9.54 -29.26 1.18
C ASN A 666 8.48 -28.56 0.32
N TYR A 667 8.89 -27.88 -0.76
CA TYR A 667 8.01 -27.11 -1.69
C TYR A 667 7.28 -25.94 -1.02
N SER A 668 7.78 -25.41 0.10
CA SER A 668 7.21 -24.24 0.78
C SER A 668 7.43 -22.95 0.03
N ASP A 669 8.50 -22.88 -0.77
CA ASP A 669 8.92 -21.69 -1.49
C ASP A 669 9.19 -22.03 -2.95
N GLY A 670 8.45 -21.40 -3.85
CA GLY A 670 8.69 -21.46 -5.27
C GLY A 670 9.16 -20.11 -5.79
N TRP A 671 10.30 -20.10 -6.46
CA TRP A 671 10.92 -18.91 -7.01
C TRP A 671 11.11 -18.99 -8.51
N PHE A 672 11.05 -17.85 -9.15
CA PHE A 672 11.46 -17.69 -10.52
C PHE A 672 12.18 -16.36 -10.69
N MET A 673 13.40 -16.41 -11.27
CA MET A 673 14.14 -15.24 -11.73
C MET A 673 14.21 -15.31 -13.25
N GLY A 674 13.72 -14.26 -13.92
CA GLY A 674 13.74 -14.13 -15.38
C GLY A 674 14.40 -12.83 -15.81
N MET A 675 15.29 -12.91 -16.78
CA MET A 675 16.03 -11.78 -17.33
C MET A 675 15.90 -11.75 -18.85
N THR A 676 15.70 -10.55 -19.37
CA THR A 676 15.87 -10.19 -20.78
C THR A 676 16.91 -9.07 -20.85
N GLN A 677 17.25 -8.60 -22.04
CA GLN A 677 18.20 -7.48 -22.21
C GLN A 677 17.79 -6.24 -21.42
N HIS A 678 16.48 -5.99 -21.24
CA HIS A 678 15.96 -4.75 -20.70
C HIS A 678 15.21 -4.88 -19.39
N LEU A 679 14.98 -6.09 -18.90
CA LEU A 679 14.17 -6.29 -17.71
C LEU A 679 14.64 -7.51 -16.91
N VAL A 680 14.79 -7.31 -15.60
CA VAL A 680 15.00 -8.36 -14.61
C VAL A 680 13.79 -8.44 -13.73
N SER A 681 13.23 -9.63 -13.56
CA SER A 681 12.07 -9.85 -12.69
C SER A 681 12.29 -11.04 -11.77
N GLY A 682 11.84 -10.88 -10.51
CA GLY A 682 11.82 -11.93 -9.50
C GLY A 682 10.42 -12.17 -8.99
N ILE A 683 10.09 -13.46 -8.80
CA ILE A 683 8.80 -13.88 -8.25
C ILE A 683 9.03 -14.92 -7.17
N TRP A 684 8.36 -14.73 -6.06
CA TRP A 684 8.20 -15.73 -5.02
C TRP A 684 6.71 -16.10 -4.83
N VAL A 685 6.43 -17.38 -4.64
CA VAL A 685 5.11 -17.92 -4.29
C VAL A 685 5.26 -18.97 -3.19
N GLY A 686 4.42 -18.90 -2.15
CA GLY A 686 4.44 -19.87 -1.05
C GLY A 686 3.30 -19.65 -0.06
N GLY A 687 3.23 -20.47 0.98
CA GLY A 687 2.32 -20.25 2.10
C GLY A 687 2.84 -19.18 3.06
N GLU A 688 1.95 -18.60 3.86
CA GLU A 688 2.35 -17.65 4.92
C GLU A 688 3.32 -18.31 5.91
N ASP A 689 3.02 -19.54 6.31
CA ASP A 689 3.92 -20.40 7.10
C ASP A 689 4.53 -21.48 6.19
N ARG A 690 5.79 -21.87 6.44
CA ARG A 690 6.49 -22.90 5.63
C ARG A 690 5.83 -24.28 5.69
N SER A 691 5.03 -24.55 6.71
CA SER A 691 4.23 -25.78 6.82
C SER A 691 3.04 -25.83 5.85
N ILE A 692 2.75 -24.70 5.16
CA ILE A 692 1.63 -24.57 4.22
C ILE A 692 2.19 -24.61 2.80
N HIS A 693 2.18 -25.80 2.18
CA HIS A 693 2.81 -26.02 0.89
C HIS A 693 2.16 -27.17 0.11
N PHE A 694 2.48 -27.29 -1.17
CA PHE A 694 2.16 -28.50 -1.95
C PHE A 694 3.00 -29.69 -1.46
N ARG A 695 2.45 -30.88 -1.56
CA ARG A 695 3.12 -32.13 -1.10
C ARG A 695 3.94 -32.82 -2.18
N THR A 696 3.91 -32.34 -3.41
CA THR A 696 4.60 -32.97 -4.54
C THR A 696 5.36 -31.95 -5.37
N ILE A 697 6.51 -32.35 -5.91
CA ILE A 697 7.30 -31.54 -6.83
C ILE A 697 6.50 -31.15 -8.09
N ALA A 698 5.64 -32.03 -8.56
CA ALA A 698 4.82 -31.79 -9.75
C ALA A 698 3.89 -30.56 -9.61
N LEU A 699 3.44 -30.23 -8.39
CA LEU A 699 2.60 -29.09 -8.11
C LEU A 699 3.37 -27.92 -7.47
N GLY A 700 4.38 -28.18 -6.64
CA GLY A 700 5.04 -27.17 -5.82
C GLY A 700 6.36 -26.62 -6.38
N GLN A 701 6.84 -27.08 -7.54
CA GLN A 701 8.09 -26.55 -8.12
C GLN A 701 7.94 -25.12 -8.64
N GLY A 702 8.98 -24.29 -8.47
CA GLY A 702 8.98 -22.88 -8.89
C GLY A 702 8.66 -22.64 -10.37
N GLY A 703 9.10 -23.57 -11.26
CA GLY A 703 8.73 -23.56 -12.69
C GLY A 703 7.24 -23.78 -12.96
N ARG A 704 6.44 -24.11 -11.93
CA ARG A 704 4.98 -24.26 -12.01
C ARG A 704 4.22 -23.21 -11.21
N ILE A 705 4.68 -22.90 -9.99
CA ILE A 705 3.93 -21.99 -9.12
C ILE A 705 4.36 -20.52 -9.24
N ALA A 706 5.55 -20.21 -9.81
CA ALA A 706 6.05 -18.85 -9.96
C ALA A 706 6.23 -18.43 -11.42
N MET A 707 6.91 -19.25 -12.23
CA MET A 707 7.27 -18.91 -13.61
C MET A 707 6.07 -18.48 -14.50
N PRO A 708 4.87 -19.10 -14.45
CA PRO A 708 3.78 -18.73 -15.35
C PRO A 708 3.32 -17.28 -15.21
N ALA A 709 3.35 -16.70 -14.00
CA ALA A 709 3.02 -15.28 -13.81
C ALA A 709 3.99 -14.37 -14.59
N TRP A 710 5.28 -14.70 -14.61
CA TRP A 710 6.26 -13.98 -15.42
C TRP A 710 5.97 -14.13 -16.93
N GLY A 711 5.66 -15.34 -17.38
CA GLY A 711 5.32 -15.59 -18.78
C GLY A 711 4.14 -14.76 -19.26
N THR A 712 3.04 -14.74 -18.50
CA THR A 712 1.85 -13.92 -18.78
C THR A 712 2.17 -12.41 -18.73
N PHE A 713 2.95 -11.97 -17.74
CA PHE A 713 3.38 -10.57 -17.63
C PHE A 713 4.18 -10.14 -18.87
N MET A 714 5.23 -10.87 -19.24
CA MET A 714 6.05 -10.54 -20.41
C MET A 714 5.28 -10.61 -21.72
N GLN A 715 4.30 -11.52 -21.84
CA GLN A 715 3.42 -11.57 -23.00
C GLN A 715 2.63 -10.27 -23.15
N LYS A 716 2.10 -9.70 -22.03
CA LYS A 716 1.40 -8.41 -22.02
C LYS A 716 2.34 -7.25 -22.36
N VAL A 717 3.54 -7.24 -21.79
CA VAL A 717 4.57 -6.21 -22.08
C VAL A 717 4.92 -6.20 -23.56
N TYR A 718 5.17 -7.36 -24.17
CA TYR A 718 5.55 -7.45 -25.58
C TYR A 718 4.41 -7.16 -26.55
N LYS A 719 3.17 -7.28 -26.13
CA LYS A 719 1.97 -6.92 -26.93
C LYS A 719 1.67 -5.42 -26.91
N ASP A 720 2.22 -4.67 -25.94
CA ASP A 720 1.98 -3.23 -25.84
C ASP A 720 2.94 -2.43 -26.73
N PRO A 721 2.45 -1.79 -27.80
CA PRO A 721 3.29 -1.03 -28.72
C PRO A 721 3.89 0.24 -28.07
N THR A 722 3.38 0.67 -26.94
CA THR A 722 3.92 1.83 -26.18
C THR A 722 5.11 1.47 -25.29
N LEU A 723 5.42 0.17 -25.14
CA LEU A 723 6.54 -0.35 -24.36
C LEU A 723 7.69 -0.88 -25.26
N VAL A 724 7.89 -0.28 -26.43
CA VAL A 724 8.88 -0.70 -27.42
C VAL A 724 10.31 -0.80 -26.89
N GLN A 725 10.66 -0.04 -25.86
CA GLN A 725 11.97 -0.09 -25.19
C GLN A 725 12.23 -1.41 -24.44
N TYR A 726 11.20 -2.22 -24.23
CA TYR A 726 11.27 -3.57 -23.60
C TYR A 726 11.01 -4.69 -24.61
N ARG A 727 11.25 -4.41 -25.90
CA ARG A 727 11.05 -5.38 -27.00
C ARG A 727 11.89 -6.64 -26.81
N LYS A 728 11.54 -7.66 -27.59
CA LYS A 728 12.32 -8.89 -27.69
C LYS A 728 13.62 -8.62 -28.45
N GLU A 729 14.73 -8.99 -27.87
CA GLU A 729 16.04 -8.95 -28.51
C GLU A 729 17.05 -9.86 -27.78
N PRO A 730 18.19 -10.21 -28.45
CA PRO A 730 19.27 -10.94 -27.79
C PRO A 730 19.99 -10.06 -26.76
N PHE A 731 20.67 -10.69 -25.81
CA PHE A 731 21.59 -10.00 -24.91
C PHE A 731 22.74 -9.37 -25.68
N LYS A 732 23.10 -8.15 -25.29
CA LYS A 732 24.25 -7.46 -25.88
C LYS A 732 25.53 -8.24 -25.56
N LYS A 733 26.18 -8.73 -26.60
CA LYS A 733 27.45 -9.42 -26.47
C LYS A 733 28.58 -8.41 -26.30
N PRO A 734 29.55 -8.61 -25.37
CA PRO A 734 30.73 -7.76 -25.26
C PRO A 734 31.51 -7.73 -26.59
N GLU A 735 32.10 -6.57 -26.94
CA GLU A 735 32.83 -6.41 -28.24
C GLU A 735 33.95 -7.42 -28.40
N ASN A 736 34.71 -7.66 -27.36
CA ASN A 736 35.87 -8.59 -27.37
C ASN A 736 35.52 -9.91 -26.65
N TYR A 737 34.27 -10.35 -26.72
CA TYR A 737 33.86 -11.57 -26.04
C TYR A 737 34.53 -12.78 -26.69
N VAL A 738 35.39 -13.41 -25.91
CA VAL A 738 35.91 -14.75 -26.19
C VAL A 738 35.37 -15.65 -25.08
N ARG A 739 34.70 -16.73 -25.49
CA ARG A 739 34.39 -17.76 -24.51
C ARG A 739 35.73 -18.41 -24.16
N ASP A 740 36.27 -18.06 -22.99
CA ASP A 740 37.49 -18.66 -22.50
C ASP A 740 37.21 -20.12 -22.15
N CYS A 741 37.54 -20.97 -23.08
CA CYS A 741 37.44 -22.42 -22.95
C CYS A 741 38.78 -23.03 -22.59
N GLY A 742 39.78 -22.20 -22.18
CA GLY A 742 41.14 -22.63 -21.92
C GLY A 742 41.65 -23.50 -23.06
N GLY A 743 42.71 -23.15 -23.74
CA GLY A 743 43.28 -23.98 -24.80
C GLY A 743 43.80 -25.33 -24.27
N VAL A 744 42.85 -26.17 -23.82
CA VAL A 744 43.16 -27.58 -23.53
C VAL A 744 43.09 -28.30 -24.84
N SER A 745 44.27 -28.71 -25.32
CA SER A 745 44.38 -29.76 -26.31
C SER A 745 43.46 -30.91 -25.96
N THR A 746 42.78 -31.44 -26.98
CA THR A 746 41.82 -32.54 -26.89
C THR A 746 42.43 -33.87 -26.43
N ASP A 747 43.49 -33.85 -25.61
CA ASP A 747 44.19 -35.01 -25.09
C ASP A 747 44.41 -34.91 -23.56
N SER A 748 43.35 -34.90 -22.81
CA SER A 748 43.40 -35.37 -21.42
C SER A 748 42.02 -35.87 -20.97
N THR A 749 41.84 -37.14 -20.96
CA THR A 749 40.82 -37.89 -20.24
C THR A 749 41.08 -37.88 -18.73
N ASP A 750 41.18 -36.70 -18.14
CA ASP A 750 41.10 -36.57 -16.67
C ASP A 750 39.66 -36.36 -16.26
N THR A 751 38.88 -37.43 -16.36
CA THR A 751 37.64 -37.56 -15.64
C THR A 751 37.96 -37.73 -14.15
N TYR A 752 37.55 -36.77 -13.32
CA TYR A 752 37.51 -36.97 -11.87
C TYR A 752 36.78 -38.29 -11.59
N VAL A 753 37.52 -39.33 -11.21
CA VAL A 753 36.99 -40.55 -10.65
C VAL A 753 36.92 -40.31 -9.16
N PRO A 754 35.70 -40.38 -8.51
CA PRO A 754 35.65 -40.32 -7.07
C PRO A 754 36.52 -41.43 -6.50
N PRO A 755 37.24 -41.19 -5.39
CA PRO A 755 38.08 -42.23 -4.79
C PRO A 755 37.23 -43.47 -4.53
N SER A 756 37.68 -44.61 -5.05
CA SER A 756 37.15 -45.92 -4.78
C SER A 756 37.13 -46.12 -3.24
N ARG A 757 36.04 -46.61 -2.68
CA ARG A 757 36.04 -47.17 -1.33
C ARG A 757 37.23 -48.12 -1.23
N SER A 758 38.19 -47.79 -0.38
CA SER A 758 39.05 -48.81 0.20
C SER A 758 38.13 -49.65 1.09
N ASP A 759 37.97 -50.90 0.74
CA ASP A 759 37.38 -51.92 1.59
C ASP A 759 38.31 -52.03 2.81
N ASP A 760 37.95 -51.35 3.88
CA ASP A 760 38.38 -51.72 5.22
C ASP A 760 37.19 -52.33 5.93
N GLU A 761 37.27 -53.65 5.92
CA GLU A 761 36.48 -54.53 6.77
C GLU A 761 36.71 -54.22 8.25
N GLY A 762 35.62 -54.28 8.97
CA GLY A 762 35.64 -54.61 10.39
C GLY A 762 35.59 -53.46 11.36
N VAL A 763 34.44 -53.26 11.94
CA VAL A 763 34.11 -53.58 13.33
C VAL A 763 32.63 -53.27 13.58
N LEU A 764 31.93 -54.29 13.99
CA LEU A 764 30.65 -54.25 14.70
C LEU A 764 30.65 -53.25 15.87
N PHE A 765 29.66 -52.37 15.95
CA PHE A 765 28.66 -52.24 17.02
C PHE A 765 27.65 -51.21 16.62
#